data_f34eedfb9dd7eb84138a2c07c8887217
#
_entry.id   f34eedfb9dd7eb84138a2c07c8887217
#
_cell.length_a   1.000
_cell.length_b   1.000
_cell.length_c   1.000
_cell.angle_alpha   90.00
_cell.angle_beta   90.00
_cell.angle_gamma   90.00
#
_symmetry.space_group_name_H-M   'P 1'
#
loop_
_entity.id
_entity.type
_entity.pdbx_description
1 polymer ?
#
loop_
_entity_poly.entity_id
_entity_poly.type
_entity_poly.pdbx_seq_one_letter_code
_entity_poly.pdbx_strand_id
1 'polypeptide(L)'
;PSLVGSEMCIRDRRYIVRGFYEEAKGIAKKYQACFGKDNYFLELQDHGIPDQKTVNQGLLRISQELDIPLVCTNDIHYTYETDVEAHDVLLCIQTGKKITDEDRMRYEGGQFFVKSEEQMRSLFPYAKEAADNTQKIADRCHVTLEFGNYQIPKYAPPEGYDSAWTFLDALCEKGFKEKYTDNPAYDETQCAKIHDDMEYELGIIQKMGFVEYILIVWDYINWAKTHDCWVGPGRGSGAGSRVCYCTGITNIDPVKYNLLFERFLNPERVSMPDIDVDFEYAERSRVIEYVTEKYGKDSVTQITTFGTMAARGVIKAVGKALDFPYAEMDRVAKMVPMELNITIDRALQVNPEFRSLYDGDARMHELIDMAKRLEGLPNHTSVHAAGVVIYPGEASNYVPLGRASDGTPTAEYNMVQLEELGLLKMDFLGLRTLTVLKDAVKNVKASQGIDIDIDHIDLNDKKVLDFIGTGRTEGVFQLESAGMQNFMKELKPQNFEDIVAGISLYRPGPMDFIPNYIRGKNNADTVTYVTPELQPILEPTYGCIVYQEQVMQIVQQLAGYTMGQADNIRRAMSKKKQYVIDAERQSFVYGDSERGIRGCVANGIDEKAANSIYDSMVDFAKYAFNKSHAAAYAVISVQTAWLKFYYPVEFMAALMTSVIDNSAKAAEYLLHCKELGISVLPPDINVGQGEFTAEGNAVRYGLYAIKSLGRPVIDSIIGERKKGGSYRTLQDLSLIHI
;
A
#
# COMPACT_ATOMS: atom_id res chain seq x y z
N PRO A 1 -28.01 9.84 -2.18
CA PRO A 1 -29.05 10.86 -2.45
C PRO A 1 -29.06 11.31 -3.90
N SER A 2 -27.92 11.44 -4.58
CA SER A 2 -27.84 11.89 -5.96
C SER A 2 -28.41 10.91 -7.00
N LEU A 3 -28.32 9.61 -6.76
CA LEU A 3 -28.91 8.56 -7.62
C LEU A 3 -30.46 8.55 -7.59
N VAL A 4 -31.05 8.94 -6.47
CA VAL A 4 -32.52 9.00 -6.31
C VAL A 4 -33.13 10.11 -7.17
N GLY A 5 -32.42 11.23 -7.40
CA GLY A 5 -32.87 12.33 -8.23
C GLY A 5 -32.97 12.01 -9.71
N SER A 6 -31.94 11.38 -10.30
CA SER A 6 -31.85 11.16 -11.76
C SER A 6 -32.79 10.05 -12.25
N GLU A 7 -32.96 8.96 -11.52
CA GLU A 7 -33.91 7.89 -11.91
C GLU A 7 -35.38 8.27 -11.75
N MET A 8 -35.70 9.11 -10.77
CA MET A 8 -37.07 9.58 -10.55
C MET A 8 -37.52 10.59 -11.61
N CYS A 9 -36.61 11.46 -12.08
CA CYS A 9 -36.86 12.37 -13.19
C CYS A 9 -37.12 11.65 -14.53
N ILE A 10 -36.63 10.45 -14.72
CA ILE A 10 -36.82 9.65 -15.93
C ILE A 10 -38.29 9.18 -16.10
N ARG A 11 -39.06 8.95 -15.02
CA ARG A 11 -40.42 8.45 -15.10
C ARG A 11 -41.41 9.50 -15.56
N ASP A 12 -41.46 10.64 -14.91
CA ASP A 12 -42.37 11.74 -15.25
C ASP A 12 -42.03 12.32 -16.64
N ARG A 13 -40.75 12.49 -16.98
CA ARG A 13 -40.31 12.90 -18.33
C ARG A 13 -40.75 11.92 -19.41
N ARG A 14 -40.60 10.59 -19.22
CA ARG A 14 -41.06 9.55 -20.16
C ARG A 14 -42.57 9.59 -20.33
N TYR A 15 -43.35 9.88 -19.27
CA TYR A 15 -44.80 10.01 -19.39
C TYR A 15 -45.19 11.27 -20.20
N ILE A 16 -44.51 12.40 -19.98
CA ILE A 16 -44.75 13.64 -20.75
C ILE A 16 -44.46 13.40 -22.24
N VAL A 17 -43.29 12.84 -22.59
CA VAL A 17 -42.93 12.56 -24.00
C VAL A 17 -43.94 11.61 -24.67
N ARG A 18 -44.50 10.66 -23.92
CA ARG A 18 -45.51 9.71 -24.42
C ARG A 18 -46.93 10.24 -24.38
N GLY A 19 -47.14 11.49 -23.96
CA GLY A 19 -48.47 12.13 -23.90
C GLY A 19 -49.31 11.75 -22.67
N PHE A 20 -48.74 11.05 -21.67
CA PHE A 20 -49.42 10.66 -20.41
C PHE A 20 -49.23 11.74 -19.36
N TYR A 21 -49.82 12.92 -19.60
CA TYR A 21 -49.64 14.08 -18.74
C TYR A 21 -50.16 13.89 -17.30
N GLU A 22 -51.36 13.31 -17.13
CA GLU A 22 -51.98 13.12 -15.81
C GLU A 22 -51.17 12.13 -14.94
N GLU A 23 -50.57 11.13 -15.53
CA GLU A 23 -49.68 10.21 -14.83
C GLU A 23 -48.40 10.90 -14.36
N ALA A 24 -47.79 11.74 -15.20
CA ALA A 24 -46.62 12.55 -14.83
C ALA A 24 -46.95 13.48 -13.67
N LYS A 25 -48.10 14.19 -13.73
CA LYS A 25 -48.61 15.05 -12.66
C LYS A 25 -48.89 14.28 -11.38
N GLY A 26 -49.45 13.07 -11.47
CA GLY A 26 -49.69 12.19 -10.33
C GLY A 26 -48.40 11.79 -9.62
N ILE A 27 -47.33 11.56 -10.36
CA ILE A 27 -45.98 11.28 -9.82
C ILE A 27 -45.45 12.50 -9.09
N ALA A 28 -45.46 13.68 -9.72
CA ALA A 28 -44.98 14.92 -9.11
C ALA A 28 -45.72 15.23 -7.79
N LYS A 29 -47.03 15.05 -7.76
CA LYS A 29 -47.85 15.20 -6.55
C LYS A 29 -47.47 14.23 -5.45
N LYS A 30 -47.16 12.96 -5.81
CA LYS A 30 -46.70 11.94 -4.87
C LYS A 30 -45.35 12.32 -4.24
N TYR A 31 -44.39 12.78 -5.01
CA TYR A 31 -43.09 13.18 -4.49
C TYR A 31 -43.15 14.46 -3.66
N GLN A 32 -43.96 15.46 -4.07
CA GLN A 32 -44.21 16.63 -3.26
C GLN A 32 -44.79 16.24 -1.89
N ALA A 33 -45.71 15.28 -1.85
CA ALA A 33 -46.28 14.79 -0.60
C ALA A 33 -45.25 14.04 0.27
N CYS A 34 -44.30 13.31 -0.33
CA CYS A 34 -43.24 12.59 0.39
C CYS A 34 -42.19 13.52 0.99
N PHE A 35 -41.73 14.50 0.21
CA PHE A 35 -40.57 15.35 0.60
C PHE A 35 -40.98 16.68 1.22
N GLY A 36 -42.27 17.04 1.09
CA GLY A 36 -42.80 18.34 1.49
C GLY A 36 -42.69 19.40 0.41
N LYS A 37 -43.55 20.43 0.52
CA LYS A 37 -43.73 21.46 -0.53
C LYS A 37 -42.45 22.20 -0.87
N ASP A 38 -41.57 22.48 0.12
CA ASP A 38 -40.36 23.28 -0.06
C ASP A 38 -39.10 22.44 -0.34
N ASN A 39 -39.22 21.11 -0.40
CA ASN A 39 -38.10 20.20 -0.55
C ASN A 39 -38.14 19.38 -1.84
N TYR A 40 -39.13 19.61 -2.68
CA TYR A 40 -39.25 18.96 -3.99
C TYR A 40 -39.34 20.01 -5.10
N PHE A 41 -38.50 19.86 -6.13
CA PHE A 41 -38.39 20.78 -7.25
C PHE A 41 -38.57 20.00 -8.57
N LEU A 42 -39.19 20.64 -9.56
CA LEU A 42 -39.23 20.14 -10.92
C LEU A 42 -38.01 20.69 -11.68
N GLU A 43 -37.23 19.78 -12.25
CA GLU A 43 -35.94 20.06 -12.85
C GLU A 43 -36.07 20.30 -14.36
N LEU A 44 -35.62 21.47 -14.83
CA LEU A 44 -35.52 21.82 -16.25
C LEU A 44 -34.10 21.59 -16.77
N GLN A 45 -33.97 20.92 -17.90
CA GLN A 45 -32.69 20.71 -18.62
C GLN A 45 -32.86 21.05 -20.09
N ASP A 46 -31.82 21.60 -20.72
CA ASP A 46 -31.76 21.85 -22.16
C ASP A 46 -30.33 21.61 -22.70
N HIS A 47 -30.17 20.53 -23.43
CA HIS A 47 -28.93 20.15 -24.11
C HIS A 47 -29.09 20.16 -25.63
N GLY A 48 -30.13 20.81 -26.13
CA GLY A 48 -30.46 20.84 -27.56
C GLY A 48 -31.26 19.62 -28.04
N ILE A 49 -31.67 18.71 -27.15
CA ILE A 49 -32.44 17.52 -27.49
C ILE A 49 -33.93 17.90 -27.68
N PRO A 50 -34.56 17.56 -28.83
CA PRO A 50 -35.93 17.99 -29.13
C PRO A 50 -36.95 17.60 -28.05
N ASP A 51 -36.85 16.39 -27.48
CA ASP A 51 -37.77 15.89 -26.44
C ASP A 51 -37.74 16.74 -25.18
N GLN A 52 -36.57 17.35 -24.83
CA GLN A 52 -36.46 18.22 -23.65
C GLN A 52 -37.34 19.45 -23.71
N LYS A 53 -37.60 19.99 -24.91
CA LYS A 53 -38.54 21.11 -25.09
C LYS A 53 -39.96 20.70 -24.73
N THR A 54 -40.38 19.52 -25.16
CA THR A 54 -41.72 18.97 -24.82
C THR A 54 -41.82 18.70 -23.34
N VAL A 55 -40.78 18.12 -22.75
CA VAL A 55 -40.70 17.84 -21.27
C VAL A 55 -40.79 19.15 -20.48
N ASN A 56 -40.00 20.16 -20.84
CA ASN A 56 -39.98 21.44 -20.14
C ASN A 56 -41.34 22.15 -20.18
N GLN A 57 -42.05 22.11 -21.32
CA GLN A 57 -43.41 22.63 -21.39
C GLN A 57 -44.37 21.91 -20.47
N GLY A 58 -44.30 20.58 -20.38
CA GLY A 58 -45.08 19.75 -19.48
C GLY A 58 -44.78 20.05 -17.99
N LEU A 59 -43.51 20.18 -17.63
CA LEU A 59 -43.06 20.50 -16.29
C LEU A 59 -43.46 21.92 -15.85
N LEU A 60 -43.38 22.90 -16.73
CA LEU A 60 -43.89 24.26 -16.46
C LEU A 60 -45.36 24.25 -16.11
N ARG A 61 -46.19 23.49 -16.83
CA ARG A 61 -47.61 23.36 -16.58
C ARG A 61 -47.85 22.62 -15.26
N ILE A 62 -47.16 21.54 -14.96
CA ILE A 62 -47.26 20.81 -13.65
C ILE A 62 -46.86 21.73 -12.50
N SER A 63 -45.79 22.51 -12.65
CA SER A 63 -45.34 23.49 -11.66
C SER A 63 -46.44 24.47 -11.29
N GLN A 64 -47.13 25.02 -12.29
CA GLN A 64 -48.22 25.98 -12.10
C GLN A 64 -49.46 25.33 -11.45
N GLU A 65 -49.79 24.11 -11.87
CA GLU A 65 -50.98 23.42 -11.39
C GLU A 65 -50.81 22.85 -9.96
N LEU A 66 -49.61 22.48 -9.55
CA LEU A 66 -49.33 21.89 -8.24
C LEU A 66 -48.55 22.82 -7.30
N ASP A 67 -48.23 24.02 -7.72
CA ASP A 67 -47.40 24.96 -6.96
C ASP A 67 -46.07 24.33 -6.50
N ILE A 68 -45.35 23.67 -7.44
CA ILE A 68 -44.03 23.06 -7.22
C ILE A 68 -42.99 23.98 -7.83
N PRO A 69 -41.95 24.41 -7.06
CA PRO A 69 -40.92 25.28 -7.59
C PRO A 69 -40.06 24.55 -8.65
N LEU A 70 -39.56 25.35 -9.59
CA LEU A 70 -38.66 24.88 -10.66
C LEU A 70 -37.21 25.08 -10.28
N VAL A 71 -36.33 24.23 -10.80
CA VAL A 71 -34.87 24.41 -10.77
C VAL A 71 -34.30 24.09 -12.14
N CYS A 72 -33.31 24.83 -12.61
CA CYS A 72 -32.60 24.48 -13.82
C CYS A 72 -31.24 23.85 -13.47
N THR A 73 -30.92 22.76 -14.16
CA THR A 73 -29.66 22.04 -13.98
C THR A 73 -29.02 21.74 -15.32
N ASN A 74 -27.76 21.32 -15.27
CA ASN A 74 -27.00 20.91 -16.41
C ASN A 74 -26.39 19.53 -16.12
N ASP A 75 -26.62 18.57 -17.02
CA ASP A 75 -26.03 17.24 -16.96
C ASP A 75 -24.61 17.32 -17.53
N ILE A 76 -23.64 17.56 -16.64
CA ILE A 76 -22.25 17.82 -17.01
C ILE A 76 -21.49 16.52 -17.17
N HIS A 77 -20.93 16.27 -18.36
CA HIS A 77 -20.08 15.13 -18.68
C HIS A 77 -18.64 15.52 -19.00
N TYR A 78 -18.36 16.79 -19.30
CA TYR A 78 -17.02 17.32 -19.58
C TYR A 78 -16.92 18.81 -19.23
N THR A 79 -15.69 19.31 -19.09
CA THR A 79 -15.44 20.65 -18.55
C THR A 79 -15.65 21.74 -19.59
N TYR A 80 -15.05 21.62 -20.77
CA TYR A 80 -15.07 22.65 -21.81
C TYR A 80 -15.90 22.20 -23.01
N GLU A 81 -16.51 23.14 -23.70
CA GLU A 81 -17.27 22.89 -24.94
C GLU A 81 -16.43 22.11 -25.99
N THR A 82 -15.13 22.38 -26.05
CA THR A 82 -14.17 21.69 -26.93
C THR A 82 -13.91 20.23 -26.56
N ASP A 83 -14.35 19.76 -25.38
CA ASP A 83 -14.09 18.38 -24.90
C ASP A 83 -15.10 17.36 -25.45
N VAL A 84 -16.06 17.77 -26.22
CA VAL A 84 -17.10 16.89 -26.81
C VAL A 84 -16.51 15.71 -27.58
N GLU A 85 -15.43 15.93 -28.35
CA GLU A 85 -14.75 14.85 -29.09
C GLU A 85 -14.01 13.88 -28.17
N ALA A 86 -13.32 14.41 -27.16
CA ALA A 86 -12.63 13.57 -26.18
C ALA A 86 -13.62 12.72 -25.37
N HIS A 87 -14.77 13.28 -25.01
CA HIS A 87 -15.85 12.56 -24.36
C HIS A 87 -16.43 11.45 -25.26
N ASP A 88 -16.60 11.70 -26.56
CA ASP A 88 -17.08 10.70 -27.50
C ASP A 88 -16.10 9.53 -27.67
N VAL A 89 -14.78 9.82 -27.69
CA VAL A 89 -13.73 8.78 -27.65
C VAL A 89 -13.75 8.03 -26.33
N LEU A 90 -13.96 8.72 -25.21
CA LEU A 90 -14.06 8.09 -23.87
C LEU A 90 -15.23 7.10 -23.79
N LEU A 91 -16.39 7.44 -24.36
CA LEU A 91 -17.55 6.54 -24.48
C LEU A 91 -17.21 5.31 -25.32
N CYS A 92 -16.48 5.46 -26.42
CA CYS A 92 -16.00 4.34 -27.23
C CYS A 92 -15.07 3.41 -26.41
N ILE A 93 -14.15 3.98 -25.62
CA ILE A 93 -13.26 3.20 -24.73
C ILE A 93 -14.09 2.42 -23.71
N GLN A 94 -15.04 3.08 -23.04
CA GLN A 94 -15.88 2.49 -22.00
C GLN A 94 -16.75 1.34 -22.52
N THR A 95 -17.34 1.50 -23.71
CA THR A 95 -18.26 0.53 -24.32
C THR A 95 -17.56 -0.51 -25.20
N GLY A 96 -16.24 -0.37 -25.40
CA GLY A 96 -15.44 -1.24 -26.25
C GLY A 96 -15.70 -1.06 -27.77
N LYS A 97 -16.38 0.04 -28.16
CA LYS A 97 -16.74 0.39 -29.53
C LYS A 97 -15.66 1.26 -30.19
N LYS A 98 -15.79 1.47 -31.50
CA LYS A 98 -14.97 2.38 -32.29
C LYS A 98 -15.77 3.62 -32.67
N ILE A 99 -15.07 4.73 -32.95
CA ILE A 99 -15.71 5.97 -33.39
C ILE A 99 -16.50 5.82 -34.71
N THR A 100 -16.09 4.86 -35.52
CA THR A 100 -16.72 4.53 -36.83
C THR A 100 -17.94 3.63 -36.71
N ASP A 101 -18.20 3.02 -35.53
CA ASP A 101 -19.35 2.14 -35.35
C ASP A 101 -20.66 2.97 -35.37
N GLU A 102 -21.65 2.53 -36.13
CA GLU A 102 -22.97 3.19 -36.19
C GLU A 102 -23.79 2.94 -34.94
N ASP A 103 -23.73 1.70 -34.43
CA ASP A 103 -24.44 1.24 -33.21
C ASP A 103 -23.55 1.46 -31.97
N ARG A 104 -23.44 2.69 -31.52
CA ARG A 104 -22.69 3.07 -30.31
C ARG A 104 -23.40 4.15 -29.51
N MET A 105 -23.10 4.23 -28.24
CA MET A 105 -23.57 5.29 -27.36
C MET A 105 -22.96 6.64 -27.77
N ARG A 106 -23.82 7.65 -27.90
CA ARG A 106 -23.43 9.05 -28.19
C ARG A 106 -24.25 10.01 -27.35
N TYR A 107 -23.65 11.13 -27.02
CA TYR A 107 -24.35 12.27 -26.43
C TYR A 107 -24.55 13.34 -27.53
N GLU A 108 -25.80 13.46 -27.99
CA GLU A 108 -26.13 14.39 -29.08
C GLU A 108 -26.14 15.83 -28.60
N GLY A 109 -25.85 16.77 -29.49
CA GLY A 109 -25.97 18.21 -29.26
C GLY A 109 -24.76 18.91 -28.69
N GLY A 110 -23.76 18.18 -28.12
CA GLY A 110 -22.50 18.76 -27.65
C GLY A 110 -22.62 19.75 -26.48
N GLN A 111 -23.75 19.76 -25.75
CA GLN A 111 -24.08 20.77 -24.76
C GLN A 111 -23.91 20.31 -23.29
N PHE A 112 -23.09 19.29 -23.05
CA PHE A 112 -22.90 18.68 -21.73
C PHE A 112 -21.65 19.20 -20.99
N PHE A 113 -21.22 20.42 -21.30
CA PHE A 113 -20.09 21.10 -20.65
C PHE A 113 -20.52 22.00 -19.49
N VAL A 114 -19.56 22.42 -18.67
CA VAL A 114 -19.81 23.37 -17.56
C VAL A 114 -20.20 24.73 -18.13
N LYS A 115 -21.43 25.15 -17.86
CA LYS A 115 -21.97 26.45 -18.32
C LYS A 115 -21.89 27.50 -17.20
N SER A 116 -21.65 28.75 -17.59
CA SER A 116 -21.75 29.88 -16.68
C SER A 116 -23.21 30.16 -16.31
N GLU A 117 -23.44 30.94 -15.24
CA GLU A 117 -24.76 31.41 -14.87
C GLU A 117 -25.48 32.12 -16.01
N GLU A 118 -24.76 32.97 -16.73
CA GLU A 118 -25.29 33.71 -17.88
C GLU A 118 -25.75 32.77 -19.01
N GLN A 119 -24.95 31.76 -19.32
CA GLN A 119 -25.31 30.73 -20.31
C GLN A 119 -26.53 29.94 -19.86
N MET A 120 -26.59 29.51 -18.56
CA MET A 120 -27.77 28.82 -18.05
C MET A 120 -29.02 29.66 -18.09
N ARG A 121 -28.97 30.94 -17.68
CA ARG A 121 -30.10 31.86 -17.74
C ARG A 121 -30.58 32.10 -19.16
N SER A 122 -29.69 32.08 -20.16
CA SER A 122 -30.05 32.23 -21.57
C SER A 122 -30.83 31.02 -22.12
N LEU A 123 -30.63 29.83 -21.56
CA LEU A 123 -31.39 28.62 -21.93
C LEU A 123 -32.82 28.64 -21.41
N PHE A 124 -33.06 29.26 -20.25
CA PHE A 124 -34.36 29.28 -19.59
C PHE A 124 -34.91 30.68 -19.36
N PRO A 125 -35.05 31.54 -20.41
CA PRO A 125 -35.52 32.91 -20.25
C PRO A 125 -36.99 32.99 -19.79
N TYR A 126 -37.73 31.89 -19.95
CA TYR A 126 -39.14 31.73 -19.57
C TYR A 126 -39.35 31.26 -18.14
N ALA A 127 -38.29 30.88 -17.43
CA ALA A 127 -38.31 30.35 -16.05
C ALA A 127 -37.16 30.94 -15.21
N LYS A 128 -37.14 32.29 -15.07
CA LYS A 128 -36.04 32.98 -14.38
C LYS A 128 -35.82 32.53 -12.94
N GLU A 129 -36.91 32.23 -12.22
CA GLU A 129 -36.86 31.70 -10.86
C GLU A 129 -36.19 30.35 -10.75
N ALA A 130 -36.17 29.53 -11.80
CA ALA A 130 -35.52 28.25 -11.81
C ALA A 130 -33.98 28.35 -11.63
N ALA A 131 -33.38 29.40 -12.19
CA ALA A 131 -31.95 29.69 -11.96
C ALA A 131 -31.73 30.26 -10.55
N ASP A 132 -32.60 31.16 -10.06
CA ASP A 132 -32.48 31.71 -8.71
C ASP A 132 -32.65 30.66 -7.63
N ASN A 133 -33.46 29.63 -7.88
CA ASN A 133 -33.69 28.53 -6.95
C ASN A 133 -32.44 27.64 -6.76
N THR A 134 -31.51 27.59 -7.71
CA THR A 134 -30.23 26.88 -7.50
C THR A 134 -29.45 27.49 -6.35
N GLN A 135 -29.36 28.82 -6.29
CA GLN A 135 -28.70 29.53 -5.19
C GLN A 135 -29.46 29.36 -3.87
N LYS A 136 -30.79 29.47 -3.89
CA LYS A 136 -31.61 29.24 -2.67
C LYS A 136 -31.44 27.82 -2.11
N ILE A 137 -31.30 26.82 -2.96
CA ILE A 137 -31.01 25.45 -2.55
C ILE A 137 -29.61 25.36 -1.94
N ALA A 138 -28.60 25.95 -2.59
CA ALA A 138 -27.23 25.98 -2.08
C ALA A 138 -27.14 26.66 -0.73
N ASP A 139 -27.84 27.78 -0.53
CA ASP A 139 -27.88 28.52 0.74
C ASP A 139 -28.53 27.73 1.89
N ARG A 140 -29.30 26.68 1.59
CA ARG A 140 -29.89 25.77 2.56
C ARG A 140 -28.99 24.59 2.92
N CYS A 141 -27.94 24.36 2.16
CA CYS A 141 -27.03 23.22 2.35
C CYS A 141 -25.83 23.66 3.19
N HIS A 142 -25.78 23.18 4.42
CA HIS A 142 -24.69 23.46 5.36
C HIS A 142 -24.03 22.14 5.74
N VAL A 143 -22.95 21.81 5.04
CA VAL A 143 -22.16 20.60 5.32
C VAL A 143 -20.79 21.03 5.82
N THR A 144 -20.42 20.55 6.99
CA THR A 144 -19.07 20.74 7.53
C THR A 144 -18.39 19.38 7.60
N LEU A 145 -17.21 19.27 6.98
CA LEU A 145 -16.34 18.12 7.11
C LEU A 145 -15.28 18.43 8.17
N GLU A 146 -15.19 17.58 9.17
CA GLU A 146 -14.15 17.69 10.20
C GLU A 146 -12.93 16.89 9.76
N PHE A 147 -11.78 17.57 9.66
CA PHE A 147 -10.50 16.98 9.33
C PHE A 147 -9.59 16.93 10.54
N GLY A 148 -8.70 15.92 10.59
CA GLY A 148 -7.69 15.80 11.63
C GLY A 148 -8.19 15.29 12.99
N ASN A 149 -9.47 14.95 13.10
CA ASN A 149 -10.05 14.29 14.28
C ASN A 149 -9.94 12.77 14.12
N TYR A 150 -9.10 12.13 14.92
CA TYR A 150 -8.95 10.68 14.83
C TYR A 150 -10.17 9.94 15.35
N GLN A 151 -10.73 9.10 14.48
CA GLN A 151 -11.91 8.28 14.73
C GLN A 151 -11.45 6.84 15.05
N ILE A 152 -10.91 6.64 16.26
CA ILE A 152 -10.40 5.33 16.69
C ILE A 152 -11.53 4.54 17.37
N PRO A 153 -11.79 3.29 16.91
CA PRO A 153 -12.75 2.41 17.59
C PRO A 153 -12.31 2.12 19.02
N LYS A 154 -13.27 1.99 19.94
CA LYS A 154 -12.98 1.59 21.31
C LYS A 154 -12.61 0.10 21.37
N TYR A 155 -11.58 -0.21 22.12
CA TYR A 155 -11.19 -1.57 22.43
C TYR A 155 -11.84 -2.00 23.75
N ALA A 156 -12.55 -3.13 23.74
CA ALA A 156 -13.11 -3.71 24.96
C ALA A 156 -12.07 -4.65 25.59
N PRO A 157 -11.52 -4.32 26.76
CA PRO A 157 -10.55 -5.17 27.41
C PRO A 157 -11.21 -6.49 27.90
N PRO A 158 -10.42 -7.58 28.08
CA PRO A 158 -10.91 -8.80 28.68
C PRO A 158 -11.42 -8.60 30.12
N GLU A 159 -12.21 -9.57 30.61
CA GLU A 159 -12.66 -9.57 32.03
C GLU A 159 -11.46 -9.50 32.98
N GLY A 160 -11.58 -8.66 34.01
CA GLY A 160 -10.52 -8.44 35.01
C GLY A 160 -9.71 -7.18 34.83
N TYR A 161 -9.94 -6.42 33.75
CA TYR A 161 -9.30 -5.12 33.51
C TYR A 161 -10.31 -4.00 33.43
N ASP A 162 -10.06 -2.92 34.17
CA ASP A 162 -10.99 -1.78 34.28
C ASP A 162 -11.00 -0.88 33.03
N SER A 163 -9.95 -0.93 32.21
CA SER A 163 -9.80 -0.08 31.02
C SER A 163 -8.84 -0.70 29.99
N ALA A 164 -8.89 -0.21 28.76
CA ALA A 164 -7.92 -0.52 27.71
C ALA A 164 -6.48 -0.20 28.16
N TRP A 165 -6.29 0.90 28.90
CA TRP A 165 -5.00 1.30 29.44
C TRP A 165 -4.41 0.26 30.40
N THR A 166 -5.18 -0.16 31.39
CA THR A 166 -4.70 -1.16 32.39
C THR A 166 -4.41 -2.51 31.75
N PHE A 167 -5.09 -2.84 30.68
CA PHE A 167 -4.80 -4.06 29.93
C PHE A 167 -3.51 -3.92 29.10
N LEU A 168 -3.28 -2.79 28.42
CA LEU A 168 -2.04 -2.56 27.65
C LEU A 168 -0.82 -2.58 28.58
N ASP A 169 -0.91 -1.89 29.71
CA ASP A 169 0.11 -1.84 30.73
C ASP A 169 0.48 -3.25 31.24
N ALA A 170 -0.52 -4.05 31.60
CA ALA A 170 -0.30 -5.43 32.02
C ALA A 170 0.35 -6.32 30.93
N LEU A 171 -0.01 -6.11 29.65
CA LEU A 171 0.63 -6.81 28.53
C LEU A 171 2.10 -6.41 28.41
N CYS A 172 2.42 -5.13 28.58
CA CYS A 172 3.78 -4.60 28.51
C CYS A 172 4.63 -5.15 29.65
N GLU A 173 4.13 -5.13 30.89
CA GLU A 173 4.81 -5.67 32.07
C GLU A 173 5.11 -7.17 31.94
N LYS A 174 4.12 -7.94 31.47
CA LYS A 174 4.31 -9.36 31.19
C LYS A 174 5.42 -9.60 30.16
N GLY A 175 5.35 -8.89 29.03
CA GLY A 175 6.33 -9.06 27.97
C GLY A 175 7.71 -8.51 28.35
N PHE A 176 7.78 -7.44 29.15
CA PHE A 176 9.03 -6.92 29.69
C PHE A 176 9.74 -7.98 30.56
N LYS A 177 8.99 -8.62 31.44
CA LYS A 177 9.53 -9.69 32.24
C LYS A 177 10.10 -10.84 31.39
N GLU A 178 9.33 -11.33 30.42
CA GLU A 178 9.72 -12.45 29.56
C GLU A 178 10.93 -12.13 28.66
N LYS A 179 11.03 -10.90 28.14
CA LYS A 179 12.01 -10.52 27.11
C LYS A 179 13.27 -9.85 27.65
N TYR A 180 13.19 -9.22 28.81
CA TYR A 180 14.30 -8.49 29.40
C TYR A 180 14.69 -9.02 30.78
N THR A 181 13.77 -9.08 31.75
CA THR A 181 14.09 -9.52 33.11
C THR A 181 14.56 -10.98 33.18
N ASP A 182 13.87 -11.88 32.50
CA ASP A 182 14.21 -13.31 32.44
C ASP A 182 15.28 -13.61 31.37
N ASN A 183 15.79 -12.62 30.67
CA ASN A 183 16.78 -12.76 29.60
C ASN A 183 18.20 -12.47 30.12
N PRO A 184 19.11 -13.48 30.18
CA PRO A 184 20.45 -13.32 30.74
C PRO A 184 21.36 -12.37 29.94
N ALA A 185 20.92 -11.88 28.78
CA ALA A 185 21.66 -10.87 27.97
C ALA A 185 21.62 -9.47 28.60
N TYR A 186 20.73 -9.22 29.57
CA TYR A 186 20.53 -7.91 30.19
C TYR A 186 20.76 -8.01 31.71
N ASP A 187 21.52 -7.09 32.26
CA ASP A 187 21.70 -6.94 33.71
C ASP A 187 20.58 -6.10 34.35
N GLU A 188 20.52 -6.07 35.68
CA GLU A 188 19.51 -5.33 36.46
C GLU A 188 19.51 -3.82 36.13
N THR A 189 20.67 -3.21 35.88
CA THR A 189 20.81 -1.78 35.57
C THR A 189 20.26 -1.48 34.18
N GLN A 190 20.55 -2.35 33.22
CA GLN A 190 20.01 -2.26 31.87
C GLN A 190 18.50 -2.47 31.89
N CYS A 191 18.00 -3.47 32.60
CA CYS A 191 16.56 -3.72 32.73
C CYS A 191 15.84 -2.51 33.34
N ALA A 192 16.37 -1.89 34.40
CA ALA A 192 15.76 -0.71 35.01
C ALA A 192 15.65 0.46 33.98
N LYS A 193 16.72 0.71 33.23
CA LYS A 193 16.69 1.75 32.18
C LYS A 193 15.71 1.42 31.06
N ILE A 194 15.66 0.17 30.61
CA ILE A 194 14.74 -0.25 29.54
C ILE A 194 13.28 -0.13 30.00
N HIS A 195 13.01 -0.43 31.28
CA HIS A 195 11.69 -0.24 31.86
C HIS A 195 11.28 1.23 31.89
N ASP A 196 12.17 2.14 32.38
CA ASP A 196 11.90 3.58 32.36
C ASP A 196 11.62 4.10 30.93
N ASP A 197 12.38 3.63 29.95
CA ASP A 197 12.16 3.96 28.55
C ASP A 197 10.83 3.40 28.01
N MET A 198 10.38 2.20 28.44
CA MET A 198 9.09 1.61 28.07
C MET A 198 7.93 2.41 28.67
N GLU A 199 8.04 2.79 29.95
CA GLU A 199 7.07 3.66 30.62
C GLU A 199 6.95 5.03 29.94
N TYR A 200 8.06 5.59 29.49
CA TYR A 200 8.06 6.81 28.68
C TYR A 200 7.27 6.63 27.37
N GLU A 201 7.51 5.54 26.63
CA GLU A 201 6.76 5.23 25.41
C GLU A 201 5.26 5.05 25.67
N LEU A 202 4.89 4.31 26.72
CA LEU A 202 3.51 4.11 27.19
C LEU A 202 2.84 5.47 27.49
N GLY A 203 3.54 6.34 28.24
CA GLY A 203 3.03 7.68 28.55
C GLY A 203 2.76 8.53 27.30
N ILE A 204 3.61 8.44 26.28
CA ILE A 204 3.40 9.13 24.98
C ILE A 204 2.18 8.54 24.25
N ILE A 205 2.07 7.20 24.16
CA ILE A 205 0.94 6.51 23.52
C ILE A 205 -0.38 6.91 24.18
N GLN A 206 -0.42 6.94 25.52
CA GLN A 206 -1.60 7.36 26.29
C GLN A 206 -1.95 8.82 26.05
N LYS A 207 -0.96 9.72 26.16
CA LYS A 207 -1.15 11.17 25.97
C LYS A 207 -1.65 11.52 24.57
N MET A 208 -1.22 10.78 23.56
CA MET A 208 -1.64 10.98 22.17
C MET A 208 -2.97 10.27 21.83
N GLY A 209 -3.54 9.47 22.76
CA GLY A 209 -4.84 8.80 22.58
C GLY A 209 -4.77 7.57 21.68
N PHE A 210 -3.63 6.86 21.61
CA PHE A 210 -3.44 5.71 20.72
C PHE A 210 -3.44 4.35 21.44
N VAL A 211 -3.92 4.27 22.68
CA VAL A 211 -4.00 3.02 23.45
C VAL A 211 -4.86 1.99 22.73
N GLU A 212 -6.06 2.38 22.31
CA GLU A 212 -6.98 1.50 21.59
C GLU A 212 -6.40 1.06 20.24
N TYR A 213 -5.69 1.95 19.54
CA TYR A 213 -5.00 1.61 18.29
C TYR A 213 -3.99 0.48 18.49
N ILE A 214 -3.10 0.61 19.48
CA ILE A 214 -2.09 -0.42 19.80
C ILE A 214 -2.76 -1.74 20.16
N LEU A 215 -3.85 -1.71 20.93
CA LEU A 215 -4.58 -2.91 21.32
C LEU A 215 -5.31 -3.58 20.16
N ILE A 216 -5.88 -2.81 19.23
CA ILE A 216 -6.49 -3.33 18.00
C ILE A 216 -5.44 -4.05 17.15
N VAL A 217 -4.25 -3.45 17.00
CA VAL A 217 -3.13 -4.06 16.28
C VAL A 217 -2.64 -5.34 16.99
N TRP A 218 -2.46 -5.27 18.28
CA TRP A 218 -2.09 -6.43 19.10
C TRP A 218 -3.07 -7.57 18.94
N ASP A 219 -4.35 -7.27 18.96
CA ASP A 219 -5.43 -8.25 18.96
C ASP A 219 -5.41 -9.14 17.71
N TYR A 220 -5.40 -8.54 16.52
CA TYR A 220 -5.40 -9.34 15.29
C TYR A 220 -4.07 -10.06 15.05
N ILE A 221 -2.93 -9.50 15.53
CA ILE A 221 -1.64 -10.17 15.49
C ILE A 221 -1.62 -11.38 16.44
N ASN A 222 -2.11 -11.21 17.65
CA ASN A 222 -2.21 -12.29 18.63
C ASN A 222 -3.17 -13.39 18.15
N TRP A 223 -4.30 -13.00 17.55
CA TRP A 223 -5.21 -13.98 16.95
C TRP A 223 -4.51 -14.76 15.83
N ALA A 224 -3.81 -14.09 14.93
CA ALA A 224 -3.08 -14.73 13.84
C ALA A 224 -2.05 -15.75 14.38
N LYS A 225 -1.21 -15.34 15.34
CA LYS A 225 -0.18 -16.20 15.96
C LYS A 225 -0.76 -17.43 16.65
N THR A 226 -1.93 -17.29 17.29
CA THR A 226 -2.60 -18.40 17.99
C THR A 226 -3.43 -19.30 17.07
N HIS A 227 -3.66 -18.90 15.80
CA HIS A 227 -4.45 -19.64 14.82
C HIS A 227 -3.63 -20.09 13.59
N ASP A 228 -2.34 -20.37 13.81
CA ASP A 228 -1.41 -20.89 12.80
C ASP A 228 -1.27 -20.00 11.55
N CYS A 229 -1.42 -18.68 11.68
CA CYS A 229 -1.10 -17.69 10.66
C CYS A 229 0.20 -16.99 11.06
N TRP A 230 1.26 -17.20 10.28
CA TRP A 230 2.57 -16.62 10.59
C TRP A 230 2.59 -15.12 10.36
N VAL A 231 3.23 -14.41 11.28
CA VAL A 231 3.37 -12.95 11.26
C VAL A 231 4.84 -12.59 11.20
N GLY A 232 5.19 -11.61 10.36
CA GLY A 232 6.57 -11.14 10.23
C GLY A 232 7.10 -10.48 11.50
N PRO A 233 8.43 -10.38 11.67
CA PRO A 233 9.06 -9.83 12.87
C PRO A 233 8.82 -8.34 13.08
N GLY A 234 8.28 -7.66 12.08
CA GLY A 234 7.96 -6.25 12.06
C GLY A 234 8.21 -5.62 10.70
N ARG A 235 7.68 -4.43 10.54
CA ARG A 235 7.82 -3.63 9.32
C ARG A 235 7.71 -2.15 9.65
N GLY A 236 8.33 -1.30 8.83
CA GLY A 236 8.25 0.14 9.01
C GLY A 236 8.96 0.62 10.28
N SER A 237 8.38 1.62 10.93
CA SER A 237 8.97 2.23 12.13
C SER A 237 8.49 1.63 13.45
N GLY A 238 7.39 0.87 13.45
CA GLY A 238 6.83 0.24 14.66
C GLY A 238 7.81 -0.69 15.37
N ALA A 239 8.76 -1.30 14.62
CA ALA A 239 9.82 -2.12 15.18
C ALA A 239 10.82 -1.34 16.07
N GLY A 240 10.76 -0.01 16.12
CA GLY A 240 11.54 0.81 17.05
C GLY A 240 10.92 0.99 18.43
N SER A 241 9.70 0.49 18.68
CA SER A 241 8.99 0.62 19.95
C SER A 241 9.21 -0.58 20.86
N ARG A 242 9.58 -0.31 22.13
CA ARG A 242 9.64 -1.31 23.20
C ARG A 242 8.25 -1.83 23.56
N VAL A 243 7.24 -0.96 23.54
CA VAL A 243 5.84 -1.35 23.74
C VAL A 243 5.40 -2.36 22.68
N CYS A 244 5.69 -2.11 21.39
CA CYS A 244 5.38 -3.06 20.33
C CYS A 244 6.13 -4.39 20.49
N TYR A 245 7.37 -4.35 20.95
CA TYR A 245 8.16 -5.55 21.19
C TYR A 245 7.65 -6.32 22.41
N CYS A 246 7.44 -5.66 23.55
CA CYS A 246 6.94 -6.32 24.78
C CYS A 246 5.54 -6.92 24.57
N THR A 247 4.64 -6.26 23.89
CA THR A 247 3.31 -6.79 23.57
C THR A 247 3.33 -7.90 22.50
N GLY A 248 4.45 -8.08 21.81
CA GLY A 248 4.57 -9.08 20.74
C GLY A 248 3.97 -8.64 19.40
N ILE A 249 3.67 -7.36 19.22
CA ILE A 249 3.33 -6.77 17.91
C ILE A 249 4.52 -6.93 16.95
N THR A 250 5.74 -6.69 17.46
CA THR A 250 6.98 -6.92 16.72
C THR A 250 7.84 -8.00 17.40
N ASN A 251 8.72 -8.64 16.63
CA ASN A 251 9.61 -9.70 17.11
C ASN A 251 11.10 -9.38 16.84
N ILE A 252 11.46 -8.10 16.93
CA ILE A 252 12.85 -7.63 16.88
C ILE A 252 13.09 -6.69 18.05
N ASP A 253 14.20 -6.94 18.78
CA ASP A 253 14.54 -6.18 19.96
C ASP A 253 15.07 -4.77 19.61
N PRO A 254 14.32 -3.71 19.94
CA PRO A 254 14.72 -2.34 19.59
C PRO A 254 15.96 -1.87 20.40
N VAL A 255 16.21 -2.43 21.57
CA VAL A 255 17.36 -2.07 22.39
C VAL A 255 18.63 -2.68 21.80
N LYS A 256 18.62 -3.98 21.52
CA LYS A 256 19.74 -4.70 20.93
C LYS A 256 20.25 -4.07 19.64
N TYR A 257 19.35 -3.55 18.81
CA TYR A 257 19.68 -2.99 17.50
C TYR A 257 19.66 -1.46 17.46
N ASN A 258 19.55 -0.80 18.62
CA ASN A 258 19.53 0.66 18.74
C ASN A 258 18.53 1.33 17.80
N LEU A 259 17.26 0.89 17.87
CA LEU A 259 16.14 1.44 17.10
C LEU A 259 15.46 2.55 17.89
N LEU A 260 14.89 3.54 17.20
CA LEU A 260 14.38 4.76 17.85
C LEU A 260 12.84 4.81 17.83
N PHE A 261 12.24 5.00 19.02
CA PHE A 261 10.80 5.14 19.20
C PHE A 261 10.23 6.40 18.53
N GLU A 262 10.93 7.53 18.58
CA GLU A 262 10.47 8.82 18.04
C GLU A 262 10.35 8.79 16.49
N ARG A 263 10.98 7.80 15.86
CA ARG A 263 10.78 7.53 14.42
C ARG A 263 9.40 6.93 14.16
N PHE A 264 8.86 6.17 15.10
CA PHE A 264 7.52 5.59 15.06
C PHE A 264 6.47 6.60 15.53
N LEU A 265 6.61 7.13 16.74
CA LEU A 265 5.67 8.07 17.34
C LEU A 265 6.39 9.29 17.87
N ASN A 266 6.10 10.46 17.32
CA ASN A 266 6.75 11.71 17.67
C ASN A 266 5.79 12.62 18.45
N PRO A 267 6.03 12.89 19.74
CA PRO A 267 5.15 13.71 20.57
C PRO A 267 5.06 15.17 20.10
N GLU A 268 6.04 15.67 19.36
CA GLU A 268 6.05 17.04 18.81
C GLU A 268 5.26 17.15 17.49
N ARG A 269 4.73 16.04 17.00
CA ARG A 269 3.94 15.98 15.79
C ARG A 269 2.73 15.10 15.98
N VAL A 270 1.56 15.69 15.98
CA VAL A 270 0.31 14.93 16.00
C VAL A 270 0.11 14.30 14.60
N SER A 271 0.37 13.01 14.51
CA SER A 271 0.05 12.19 13.34
C SER A 271 -0.30 10.78 13.82
N MET A 272 -1.28 10.15 13.15
CA MET A 272 -1.63 8.77 13.46
C MET A 272 -0.41 7.85 13.27
N PRO A 273 -0.12 6.94 14.19
CA PRO A 273 0.87 5.90 13.98
C PRO A 273 0.42 4.96 12.86
N ASP A 274 1.37 4.41 12.12
CA ASP A 274 1.13 3.46 11.04
C ASP A 274 1.96 2.20 11.33
N ILE A 275 1.26 1.14 11.75
CA ILE A 275 1.86 -0.18 11.98
C ILE A 275 1.42 -1.10 10.87
N ASP A 276 2.28 -1.21 9.87
CA ASP A 276 2.15 -2.21 8.82
C ASP A 276 2.45 -3.61 9.38
N VAL A 277 1.68 -4.61 8.99
CA VAL A 277 1.90 -6.00 9.42
C VAL A 277 1.99 -6.93 8.22
N ASP A 278 3.09 -7.68 8.16
CA ASP A 278 3.27 -8.74 7.18
C ASP A 278 2.68 -10.06 7.71
N PHE A 279 1.64 -10.55 7.06
CA PHE A 279 1.04 -11.87 7.32
C PHE A 279 1.49 -12.89 6.29
N GLU A 280 1.45 -14.14 6.66
CA GLU A 280 1.52 -15.25 5.73
C GLU A 280 0.49 -15.06 4.61
N TYR A 281 0.97 -15.11 3.34
CA TYR A 281 0.14 -14.76 2.19
C TYR A 281 -1.11 -15.65 2.06
N ALA A 282 -0.97 -16.95 2.35
CA ALA A 282 -2.05 -17.93 2.20
C ALA A 282 -3.18 -17.74 3.23
N GLU A 283 -2.86 -17.27 4.44
CA GLU A 283 -3.78 -17.20 5.58
C GLU A 283 -4.27 -15.77 5.89
N ARG A 284 -3.79 -14.76 5.15
CA ARG A 284 -4.11 -13.34 5.38
C ARG A 284 -5.62 -13.04 5.39
N SER A 285 -6.38 -13.67 4.49
CA SER A 285 -7.82 -13.48 4.39
C SER A 285 -8.57 -13.86 5.66
N ARG A 286 -8.11 -14.91 6.36
CA ARG A 286 -8.68 -15.34 7.65
C ARG A 286 -8.53 -14.29 8.73
N VAL A 287 -7.43 -13.54 8.72
CA VAL A 287 -7.22 -12.43 9.68
C VAL A 287 -8.20 -11.29 9.40
N ILE A 288 -8.43 -10.96 8.12
CA ILE A 288 -9.40 -9.94 7.71
C ILE A 288 -10.84 -10.38 8.08
N GLU A 289 -11.17 -11.65 7.89
CA GLU A 289 -12.44 -12.23 8.31
C GLU A 289 -12.63 -12.11 9.83
N TYR A 290 -11.61 -12.46 10.63
CA TYR A 290 -11.64 -12.30 12.08
C TYR A 290 -11.90 -10.86 12.50
N VAL A 291 -11.19 -9.90 11.90
CA VAL A 291 -11.40 -8.46 12.19
C VAL A 291 -12.82 -8.03 11.83
N THR A 292 -13.32 -8.49 10.68
CA THR A 292 -14.68 -8.17 10.22
C THR A 292 -15.76 -8.78 11.15
N GLU A 293 -15.53 -9.98 11.67
CA GLU A 293 -16.45 -10.60 12.63
C GLU A 293 -16.40 -9.92 14.01
N LYS A 294 -15.20 -9.60 14.48
CA LYS A 294 -15.00 -9.00 15.81
C LYS A 294 -15.51 -7.57 15.93
N TYR A 295 -15.18 -6.73 14.94
CA TYR A 295 -15.56 -5.30 14.97
C TYR A 295 -16.91 -5.02 14.30
N GLY A 296 -17.50 -5.99 13.62
CA GLY A 296 -18.79 -5.92 12.97
C GLY A 296 -18.72 -5.67 11.47
N LYS A 297 -19.55 -6.38 10.72
CA LYS A 297 -19.59 -6.32 9.24
C LYS A 297 -19.95 -4.94 8.69
N ASP A 298 -20.70 -4.16 9.45
CA ASP A 298 -21.10 -2.80 9.07
C ASP A 298 -20.07 -1.74 9.50
N SER A 299 -19.07 -2.14 10.32
CA SER A 299 -18.01 -1.28 10.85
C SER A 299 -16.63 -1.55 10.25
N VAL A 300 -16.53 -2.41 9.23
CA VAL A 300 -15.28 -2.74 8.56
C VAL A 300 -15.48 -2.70 7.05
N THR A 301 -14.61 -1.95 6.36
CA THR A 301 -14.62 -1.90 4.88
C THR A 301 -13.23 -2.06 4.31
N GLN A 302 -13.16 -2.52 3.07
CA GLN A 302 -11.94 -2.38 2.28
C GLN A 302 -11.88 -0.98 1.66
N ILE A 303 -10.70 -0.59 1.17
CA ILE A 303 -10.47 0.73 0.56
C ILE A 303 -10.56 0.61 -0.95
N THR A 304 -11.28 1.53 -1.60
CA THR A 304 -11.30 1.64 -3.06
C THR A 304 -10.02 2.28 -3.56
N THR A 305 -9.46 1.74 -4.63
CA THR A 305 -8.41 2.37 -5.41
C THR A 305 -8.93 2.77 -6.79
N PHE A 306 -8.53 3.94 -7.25
CA PHE A 306 -8.93 4.47 -8.55
C PHE A 306 -7.76 4.33 -9.51
N GLY A 307 -7.89 3.39 -10.46
CA GLY A 307 -6.92 3.25 -11.54
C GLY A 307 -7.12 4.34 -12.58
N THR A 308 -6.04 4.99 -13.00
CA THR A 308 -6.06 6.04 -14.01
C THR A 308 -5.51 5.54 -15.36
N MET A 309 -5.88 6.23 -16.45
CA MET A 309 -5.32 5.97 -17.77
C MET A 309 -3.90 6.53 -17.85
N ALA A 310 -2.90 5.68 -17.58
CA ALA A 310 -1.49 6.03 -17.71
C ALA A 310 -1.05 6.11 -19.19
N ALA A 311 0.03 6.86 -19.47
CA ALA A 311 0.53 7.19 -20.81
C ALA A 311 0.50 6.04 -21.82
N ARG A 312 1.07 4.87 -21.48
CA ARG A 312 1.08 3.69 -22.37
C ARG A 312 -0.30 3.09 -22.59
N GLY A 313 -1.11 3.08 -21.53
CA GLY A 313 -2.46 2.52 -21.55
C GLY A 313 -3.42 3.37 -22.35
N VAL A 314 -3.38 4.69 -22.16
CA VAL A 314 -4.28 5.62 -22.85
C VAL A 314 -4.01 5.67 -24.35
N ILE A 315 -2.73 5.63 -24.81
CA ILE A 315 -2.39 5.55 -26.23
C ILE A 315 -3.04 4.32 -26.88
N LYS A 316 -2.97 3.16 -26.23
CA LYS A 316 -3.59 1.93 -26.74
C LYS A 316 -5.13 2.01 -26.72
N ALA A 317 -5.71 2.57 -25.68
CA ALA A 317 -7.15 2.69 -25.54
C ALA A 317 -7.75 3.65 -26.59
N VAL A 318 -7.14 4.82 -26.74
CA VAL A 318 -7.53 5.82 -27.74
C VAL A 318 -7.33 5.29 -29.17
N GLY A 319 -6.18 4.67 -29.43
CA GLY A 319 -5.91 4.08 -30.73
C GLY A 319 -6.92 3.00 -31.13
N LYS A 320 -7.34 2.17 -30.17
CA LYS A 320 -8.42 1.19 -30.40
C LYS A 320 -9.76 1.87 -30.72
N ALA A 321 -10.11 2.94 -29.99
CA ALA A 321 -11.34 3.72 -30.23
C ALA A 321 -11.33 4.44 -31.58
N LEU A 322 -10.18 4.94 -32.04
CA LEU A 322 -9.96 5.59 -33.33
C LEU A 322 -9.68 4.62 -34.49
N ASP A 323 -9.82 3.31 -34.27
CA ASP A 323 -9.63 2.24 -35.28
C ASP A 323 -8.19 2.12 -35.83
N PHE A 324 -7.18 2.34 -35.01
CA PHE A 324 -5.79 2.05 -35.36
C PHE A 324 -5.45 0.56 -35.24
N PRO A 325 -4.56 0.02 -36.12
CA PRO A 325 -4.07 -1.34 -35.99
C PRO A 325 -3.32 -1.58 -34.66
N TYR A 326 -3.59 -2.71 -34.01
CA TYR A 326 -2.96 -3.03 -32.71
C TYR A 326 -1.43 -2.95 -32.70
N ALA A 327 -0.80 -3.49 -33.77
CA ALA A 327 0.68 -3.49 -33.86
C ALA A 327 1.28 -2.09 -33.91
N GLU A 328 0.56 -1.12 -34.53
CA GLU A 328 0.97 0.27 -34.61
C GLU A 328 0.86 0.95 -33.23
N MET A 329 -0.28 0.77 -32.55
CA MET A 329 -0.49 1.30 -31.20
C MET A 329 0.53 0.71 -30.19
N ASP A 330 0.85 -0.58 -30.29
CA ASP A 330 1.82 -1.23 -29.39
C ASP A 330 3.23 -0.71 -29.62
N ARG A 331 3.59 -0.43 -30.89
CA ARG A 331 4.86 0.22 -31.24
C ARG A 331 4.94 1.62 -30.62
N VAL A 332 3.91 2.45 -30.80
CA VAL A 332 3.89 3.82 -30.26
C VAL A 332 3.92 3.80 -28.74
N ALA A 333 3.12 2.97 -28.09
CA ALA A 333 3.11 2.86 -26.63
C ALA A 333 4.46 2.39 -26.06
N LYS A 334 5.24 1.58 -26.78
CA LYS A 334 6.59 1.17 -26.38
C LYS A 334 7.64 2.28 -26.46
N MET A 335 7.39 3.34 -27.24
CA MET A 335 8.26 4.51 -27.27
C MET A 335 8.18 5.36 -26.01
N VAL A 336 7.11 5.24 -25.20
CA VAL A 336 7.04 5.85 -23.89
C VAL A 336 8.01 5.12 -22.94
N PRO A 337 9.01 5.79 -22.31
CA PRO A 337 9.97 5.16 -21.40
C PRO A 337 9.33 4.47 -20.20
N MET A 338 10.06 3.52 -19.59
CA MET A 338 9.66 2.83 -18.36
C MET A 338 10.08 3.65 -17.12
N GLU A 339 9.51 4.84 -16.97
CA GLU A 339 9.74 5.72 -15.84
C GLU A 339 8.43 5.79 -15.01
N LEU A 340 8.56 5.82 -13.68
CA LEU A 340 7.40 5.89 -12.80
C LEU A 340 6.65 7.22 -12.99
N ASN A 341 5.33 7.15 -13.17
CA ASN A 341 4.45 8.31 -13.39
C ASN A 341 4.84 9.18 -14.60
N ILE A 342 5.47 8.59 -15.61
CA ILE A 342 5.78 9.31 -16.85
C ILE A 342 4.50 9.74 -17.55
N THR A 343 4.45 11.00 -17.97
CA THR A 343 3.38 11.55 -18.82
C THR A 343 3.77 11.48 -20.28
N ILE A 344 2.77 11.57 -21.18
CA ILE A 344 3.01 11.64 -22.63
C ILE A 344 3.87 12.87 -22.97
N ASP A 345 3.62 14.02 -22.34
CA ASP A 345 4.44 15.22 -22.56
C ASP A 345 5.89 15.01 -22.14
N ARG A 346 6.14 14.37 -21.00
CA ARG A 346 7.50 14.03 -20.57
C ARG A 346 8.15 13.04 -21.53
N ALA A 347 7.41 12.04 -22.00
CA ALA A 347 7.91 11.05 -22.95
C ALA A 347 8.32 11.71 -24.28
N LEU A 348 7.54 12.68 -24.78
CA LEU A 348 7.87 13.49 -25.97
C LEU A 348 9.13 14.34 -25.78
N GLN A 349 9.44 14.77 -24.54
CA GLN A 349 10.67 15.52 -24.25
C GLN A 349 11.92 14.65 -24.20
N VAL A 350 11.81 13.42 -23.65
CA VAL A 350 12.98 12.56 -23.38
C VAL A 350 13.26 11.53 -24.48
N ASN A 351 12.30 11.25 -25.37
CA ASN A 351 12.46 10.33 -26.49
C ASN A 351 12.37 11.07 -27.84
N PRO A 352 13.52 11.33 -28.52
CA PRO A 352 13.53 12.03 -29.80
C PRO A 352 12.79 11.29 -30.92
N GLU A 353 12.80 9.95 -30.92
CA GLU A 353 12.07 9.15 -31.92
C GLU A 353 10.56 9.33 -31.78
N PHE A 354 10.05 9.32 -30.53
CA PHE A 354 8.65 9.56 -30.24
C PHE A 354 8.25 10.98 -30.62
N ARG A 355 9.09 11.97 -30.35
CA ARG A 355 8.90 13.36 -30.78
C ARG A 355 8.85 13.49 -32.28
N SER A 356 9.78 12.86 -33.00
CA SER A 356 9.82 12.88 -34.47
C SER A 356 8.57 12.25 -35.12
N LEU A 357 8.07 11.16 -34.53
CA LEU A 357 6.81 10.54 -34.97
C LEU A 357 5.62 11.48 -34.77
N TYR A 358 5.53 12.14 -33.62
CA TYR A 358 4.48 13.10 -33.29
C TYR A 358 4.47 14.29 -34.25
N ASP A 359 5.65 14.86 -34.55
CA ASP A 359 5.77 16.04 -35.40
C ASP A 359 5.63 15.71 -36.92
N GLY A 360 5.94 14.47 -37.32
CA GLY A 360 6.03 14.08 -38.74
C GLY A 360 4.82 13.34 -39.32
N ASP A 361 3.92 12.84 -38.48
CA ASP A 361 2.76 12.06 -38.93
C ASP A 361 1.46 12.63 -38.33
N ALA A 362 0.61 13.19 -39.20
CA ALA A 362 -0.62 13.86 -38.78
C ALA A 362 -1.61 12.91 -38.04
N ARG A 363 -1.67 11.62 -38.41
CA ARG A 363 -2.52 10.65 -37.72
C ARG A 363 -1.98 10.32 -36.34
N MET A 364 -0.65 10.25 -36.20
CA MET A 364 -0.01 10.03 -34.90
C MET A 364 -0.14 11.27 -34.02
N HIS A 365 -0.07 12.46 -34.59
CA HIS A 365 -0.32 13.72 -33.91
C HIS A 365 -1.73 13.73 -33.27
N GLU A 366 -2.76 13.44 -34.07
CA GLU A 366 -4.15 13.36 -33.62
C GLU A 366 -4.33 12.29 -32.51
N LEU A 367 -3.78 11.08 -32.70
CA LEU A 367 -3.81 10.01 -31.70
C LEU A 367 -3.20 10.46 -30.37
N ILE A 368 -2.02 11.07 -30.42
CA ILE A 368 -1.26 11.45 -29.24
C ILE A 368 -1.92 12.64 -28.54
N ASP A 369 -2.43 13.63 -29.26
CA ASP A 369 -3.15 14.76 -28.67
C ASP A 369 -4.45 14.31 -27.99
N MET A 370 -5.19 13.42 -28.62
CA MET A 370 -6.37 12.83 -28.00
C MET A 370 -5.99 12.03 -26.75
N ALA A 371 -4.91 11.26 -26.81
CA ALA A 371 -4.41 10.51 -25.66
C ALA A 371 -3.99 11.44 -24.50
N LYS A 372 -3.36 12.58 -24.78
CA LYS A 372 -3.01 13.61 -23.77
C LYS A 372 -4.24 14.19 -23.06
N ARG A 373 -5.35 14.38 -23.80
CA ARG A 373 -6.61 14.89 -23.23
C ARG A 373 -7.25 13.89 -22.25
N LEU A 374 -7.04 12.58 -22.46
CA LEU A 374 -7.61 11.52 -21.62
C LEU A 374 -6.61 10.94 -20.60
N GLU A 375 -5.32 11.32 -20.68
CA GLU A 375 -4.29 10.87 -19.73
C GLU A 375 -4.64 11.30 -18.31
N GLY A 376 -4.49 10.39 -17.36
CA GLY A 376 -4.72 10.66 -15.94
C GLY A 376 -6.19 10.56 -15.50
N LEU A 377 -7.15 10.46 -16.43
CA LEU A 377 -8.55 10.29 -16.05
C LEU A 377 -8.78 8.94 -15.37
N PRO A 378 -9.67 8.86 -14.35
CA PRO A 378 -10.07 7.60 -13.75
C PRO A 378 -10.66 6.64 -14.79
N ASN A 379 -10.22 5.38 -14.76
CA ASN A 379 -10.62 4.37 -15.72
C ASN A 379 -11.41 3.22 -15.06
N HIS A 380 -10.96 2.76 -13.91
CA HIS A 380 -11.61 1.69 -13.18
C HIS A 380 -11.39 1.83 -11.66
N THR A 381 -12.28 1.25 -10.91
CA THR A 381 -12.12 1.06 -9.48
C THR A 381 -11.63 -0.36 -9.22
N SER A 382 -10.79 -0.51 -8.22
CA SER A 382 -10.37 -1.79 -7.67
C SER A 382 -10.24 -1.70 -6.15
N VAL A 383 -10.00 -2.82 -5.51
CA VAL A 383 -9.83 -2.87 -4.05
C VAL A 383 -8.36 -2.73 -3.71
N HIS A 384 -8.05 -1.96 -2.68
CA HIS A 384 -6.69 -1.83 -2.16
C HIS A 384 -6.17 -3.20 -1.68
N ALA A 385 -4.94 -3.52 -2.06
CA ALA A 385 -4.40 -4.86 -1.85
C ALA A 385 -4.25 -5.26 -0.37
N ALA A 386 -4.15 -4.30 0.54
CA ALA A 386 -3.82 -4.56 1.95
C ALA A 386 -4.68 -3.76 2.95
N GLY A 387 -5.14 -2.56 2.58
CA GLY A 387 -5.80 -1.64 3.50
C GLY A 387 -7.23 -2.01 3.84
N VAL A 388 -7.53 -2.04 5.13
CA VAL A 388 -8.86 -2.22 5.71
C VAL A 388 -9.10 -1.07 6.67
N VAL A 389 -10.32 -0.52 6.68
CA VAL A 389 -10.72 0.54 7.61
C VAL A 389 -11.66 -0.03 8.65
N ILE A 390 -11.38 0.29 9.91
CA ILE A 390 -12.24 -0.05 11.05
C ILE A 390 -12.84 1.25 11.59
N TYR A 391 -14.18 1.32 11.65
CA TYR A 391 -14.92 2.50 12.07
C TYR A 391 -15.41 2.34 13.51
N PRO A 392 -15.55 3.45 14.27
CA PRO A 392 -16.09 3.41 15.64
C PRO A 392 -17.63 3.20 15.70
N GLY A 393 -18.21 2.73 14.61
CA GLY A 393 -19.63 2.46 14.44
C GLY A 393 -19.93 2.07 13.01
N GLU A 394 -21.15 2.29 12.52
CA GLU A 394 -21.54 1.96 11.14
C GLU A 394 -20.78 2.84 10.14
N ALA A 395 -20.09 2.20 9.18
CA ALA A 395 -19.23 2.87 8.20
C ALA A 395 -19.96 3.90 7.33
N SER A 396 -21.25 3.66 7.05
CA SER A 396 -22.11 4.58 6.27
C SER A 396 -22.28 5.97 6.92
N ASN A 397 -22.02 6.10 8.22
CA ASN A 397 -22.05 7.38 8.92
C ASN A 397 -20.80 8.24 8.67
N TYR A 398 -19.73 7.64 8.14
CA TYR A 398 -18.43 8.29 7.95
C TYR A 398 -18.08 8.48 6.48
N VAL A 399 -18.42 7.50 5.63
CA VAL A 399 -18.01 7.48 4.22
C VAL A 399 -19.10 6.91 3.33
N PRO A 400 -19.17 7.32 2.04
CA PRO A 400 -19.98 6.61 1.05
C PRO A 400 -19.43 5.20 0.85
N LEU A 401 -20.34 4.24 0.68
CA LEU A 401 -20.00 2.83 0.53
C LEU A 401 -20.33 2.33 -0.88
N GLY A 402 -19.38 1.61 -1.46
CA GLY A 402 -19.53 0.82 -2.68
C GLY A 402 -19.45 -0.67 -2.43
N ARG A 403 -19.40 -1.45 -3.52
CA ARG A 403 -19.19 -2.88 -3.49
C ARG A 403 -18.16 -3.29 -4.53
N ALA A 404 -17.23 -4.11 -4.12
CA ALA A 404 -16.31 -4.78 -5.03
C ALA A 404 -17.06 -5.84 -5.87
N SER A 405 -16.40 -6.39 -6.91
CA SER A 405 -16.98 -7.39 -7.81
C SER A 405 -17.43 -8.69 -7.11
N ASP A 406 -16.82 -9.00 -5.97
CA ASP A 406 -17.16 -10.15 -5.11
C ASP A 406 -18.23 -9.80 -4.05
N GLY A 407 -18.76 -8.57 -4.05
CA GLY A 407 -19.77 -8.09 -3.11
C GLY A 407 -19.22 -7.50 -1.80
N THR A 408 -17.92 -7.50 -1.59
CA THR A 408 -17.27 -6.94 -0.39
C THR A 408 -17.54 -5.44 -0.27
N PRO A 409 -17.94 -4.91 0.90
CA PRO A 409 -18.11 -3.48 1.11
C PRO A 409 -16.79 -2.72 0.97
N THR A 410 -16.81 -1.62 0.23
CA THR A 410 -15.65 -0.74 0.02
C THR A 410 -16.00 0.71 0.37
N ALA A 411 -15.06 1.42 1.00
CA ALA A 411 -15.16 2.87 1.16
C ALA A 411 -14.88 3.54 -0.20
N GLU A 412 -15.74 4.46 -0.64
CA GLU A 412 -15.58 5.14 -1.94
C GLU A 412 -14.65 6.38 -1.87
N TYR A 413 -13.83 6.46 -0.85
CA TYR A 413 -12.72 7.40 -0.75
C TYR A 413 -11.38 6.67 -0.91
N ASN A 414 -10.39 7.37 -1.46
CA ASN A 414 -9.04 6.84 -1.51
C ASN A 414 -8.36 6.90 -0.13
N MET A 415 -7.21 6.23 0.00
CA MET A 415 -6.46 6.12 1.25
C MET A 415 -6.13 7.49 1.89
N VAL A 416 -5.73 8.48 1.09
CA VAL A 416 -5.35 9.82 1.59
C VAL A 416 -6.56 10.54 2.18
N GLN A 417 -7.70 10.48 1.51
CA GLN A 417 -8.95 11.09 1.98
C GLN A 417 -9.46 10.44 3.28
N LEU A 418 -9.32 9.12 3.42
CA LEU A 418 -9.68 8.41 4.65
C LEU A 418 -8.78 8.82 5.82
N GLU A 419 -7.48 9.00 5.59
CA GLU A 419 -6.53 9.49 6.59
C GLU A 419 -6.83 10.96 6.99
N GLU A 420 -7.18 11.82 6.04
CA GLU A 420 -7.56 13.22 6.29
C GLU A 420 -8.84 13.31 7.14
N LEU A 421 -9.79 12.38 6.96
CA LEU A 421 -10.99 12.24 7.81
C LEU A 421 -10.68 11.63 9.18
N GLY A 422 -9.43 11.26 9.45
CA GLY A 422 -9.00 10.67 10.72
C GLY A 422 -9.43 9.23 10.93
N LEU A 423 -9.80 8.52 9.88
CA LEU A 423 -10.23 7.13 9.95
C LEU A 423 -9.06 6.17 10.08
N LEU A 424 -9.26 5.10 10.83
CA LEU A 424 -8.25 4.12 11.16
C LEU A 424 -8.05 3.12 10.03
N LYS A 425 -6.98 3.30 9.27
CA LYS A 425 -6.51 2.33 8.29
C LYS A 425 -5.61 1.29 8.95
N MET A 426 -5.82 0.03 8.64
CA MET A 426 -4.97 -1.10 9.01
C MET A 426 -4.44 -1.79 7.76
N ASP A 427 -3.13 -1.98 7.65
CA ASP A 427 -2.50 -2.63 6.50
C ASP A 427 -2.20 -4.11 6.80
N PHE A 428 -2.98 -4.99 6.20
CA PHE A 428 -2.78 -6.44 6.22
C PHE A 428 -1.98 -6.86 5.00
N LEU A 429 -0.66 -6.83 5.09
CA LEU A 429 0.20 -7.15 3.96
C LEU A 429 0.43 -8.66 3.88
N GLY A 430 0.35 -9.21 2.68
CA GLY A 430 0.66 -10.62 2.44
C GLY A 430 2.11 -10.78 2.01
N LEU A 431 2.93 -11.43 2.82
CA LEU A 431 4.32 -11.73 2.49
C LEU A 431 4.49 -13.22 2.16
N ARG A 432 4.72 -13.50 0.87
CA ARG A 432 4.90 -14.89 0.38
C ARG A 432 6.04 -15.62 1.08
N THR A 433 7.09 -14.91 1.46
CA THR A 433 8.26 -15.49 2.14
C THR A 433 7.90 -16.13 3.48
N LEU A 434 6.90 -15.59 4.20
CA LEU A 434 6.44 -16.22 5.44
C LEU A 434 5.80 -17.59 5.17
N THR A 435 5.04 -17.73 4.08
CA THR A 435 4.54 -19.04 3.64
C THR A 435 5.68 -19.98 3.30
N VAL A 436 6.72 -19.52 2.59
CA VAL A 436 7.91 -20.33 2.28
C VAL A 436 8.62 -20.80 3.56
N LEU A 437 8.81 -19.92 4.54
CA LEU A 437 9.42 -20.27 5.84
C LEU A 437 8.59 -21.33 6.57
N LYS A 438 7.28 -21.12 6.68
CA LYS A 438 6.36 -22.07 7.32
C LYS A 438 6.38 -23.44 6.65
N ASP A 439 6.26 -23.47 5.32
CA ASP A 439 6.26 -24.70 4.55
C ASP A 439 7.62 -25.42 4.62
N ALA A 440 8.73 -24.67 4.61
CA ALA A 440 10.06 -25.26 4.79
C ALA A 440 10.22 -25.91 6.15
N VAL A 441 9.83 -25.23 7.23
CA VAL A 441 9.86 -25.80 8.61
C VAL A 441 8.97 -27.04 8.71
N LYS A 442 7.78 -26.99 8.11
CA LYS A 442 6.86 -28.13 8.05
C LYS A 442 7.46 -29.31 7.26
N ASN A 443 8.13 -29.01 6.14
CA ASN A 443 8.82 -30.04 5.34
C ASN A 443 9.95 -30.68 6.12
N VAL A 444 10.76 -29.92 6.88
CA VAL A 444 11.83 -30.46 7.75
C VAL A 444 11.24 -31.38 8.81
N LYS A 445 10.15 -30.97 9.45
CA LYS A 445 9.47 -31.83 10.43
C LYS A 445 8.95 -33.13 9.80
N ALA A 446 8.41 -33.05 8.58
CA ALA A 446 7.87 -34.21 7.88
C ALA A 446 8.95 -35.18 7.36
N SER A 447 10.09 -34.66 6.86
CA SER A 447 11.18 -35.45 6.25
C SER A 447 12.19 -35.96 7.27
N GLN A 448 12.48 -35.15 8.33
CA GLN A 448 13.58 -35.43 9.27
C GLN A 448 13.10 -35.56 10.71
N GLY A 449 11.84 -35.27 11.04
CA GLY A 449 11.30 -35.33 12.40
C GLY A 449 11.81 -34.22 13.33
N ILE A 450 12.44 -33.18 12.78
CA ILE A 450 13.04 -32.09 13.56
C ILE A 450 12.01 -30.93 13.64
N ASP A 451 11.74 -30.49 14.88
CA ASP A 451 10.97 -29.28 15.14
C ASP A 451 11.94 -28.07 15.17
N ILE A 452 11.76 -27.11 14.30
CA ILE A 452 12.58 -25.91 14.22
C ILE A 452 11.83 -24.74 14.83
N ASP A 453 12.43 -24.09 15.82
CA ASP A 453 12.02 -22.77 16.28
C ASP A 453 12.79 -21.71 15.49
N ILE A 454 12.18 -21.24 14.40
CA ILE A 454 12.81 -20.31 13.44
C ILE A 454 12.99 -18.91 14.02
N ASP A 455 12.24 -18.56 15.06
CA ASP A 455 12.32 -17.23 15.68
C ASP A 455 13.51 -17.11 16.64
N HIS A 456 14.07 -18.22 17.10
CA HIS A 456 15.19 -18.27 18.05
C HIS A 456 16.50 -18.80 17.45
N ILE A 457 16.64 -18.82 16.13
CA ILE A 457 17.92 -19.14 15.49
C ILE A 457 18.96 -18.05 15.77
N ASP A 458 20.26 -18.43 15.74
CA ASP A 458 21.33 -17.45 15.84
C ASP A 458 21.45 -16.64 14.56
N LEU A 459 21.06 -15.35 14.59
CA LEU A 459 21.14 -14.42 13.46
C LEU A 459 22.62 -14.10 13.09
N ASN A 460 23.59 -14.42 13.94
CA ASN A 460 25.03 -14.27 13.72
C ASN A 460 25.73 -15.61 13.40
N ASP A 461 24.98 -16.65 13.03
CA ASP A 461 25.57 -17.92 12.62
C ASP A 461 26.61 -17.68 11.50
N LYS A 462 27.87 -17.86 11.85
CA LYS A 462 29.00 -17.60 10.94
C LYS A 462 28.90 -18.39 9.64
N LYS A 463 28.43 -19.63 9.67
CA LYS A 463 28.30 -20.47 8.47
C LYS A 463 27.26 -19.92 7.52
N VAL A 464 26.14 -19.41 8.06
CA VAL A 464 25.07 -18.79 7.28
C VAL A 464 25.53 -17.46 6.69
N LEU A 465 26.24 -16.64 7.48
CA LEU A 465 26.79 -15.36 7.00
C LEU A 465 27.87 -15.61 5.91
N ASP A 466 28.77 -16.57 6.11
CA ASP A 466 29.76 -16.97 5.10
C ASP A 466 29.07 -17.48 3.81
N PHE A 467 27.97 -18.26 3.97
CA PHE A 467 27.13 -18.70 2.83
C PHE A 467 26.52 -17.52 2.06
N ILE A 468 25.93 -16.54 2.75
CA ILE A 468 25.41 -15.32 2.13
C ILE A 468 26.54 -14.60 1.37
N GLY A 469 27.74 -14.52 1.94
CA GLY A 469 28.95 -13.96 1.34
C GLY A 469 29.44 -14.68 0.08
N THR A 470 28.95 -15.89 -0.21
CA THR A 470 29.22 -16.55 -1.52
C THR A 470 28.38 -15.97 -2.65
N GLY A 471 27.29 -15.23 -2.34
CA GLY A 471 26.32 -14.71 -3.29
C GLY A 471 25.41 -15.77 -3.91
N ARG A 472 25.37 -17.02 -3.41
CA ARG A 472 24.44 -18.07 -3.85
C ARG A 472 23.08 -17.92 -3.14
N THR A 473 22.50 -16.73 -3.26
CA THR A 473 21.34 -16.28 -2.49
C THR A 473 20.04 -16.28 -3.28
N GLU A 474 19.92 -17.09 -4.34
CA GLU A 474 18.65 -17.33 -5.05
C GLU A 474 17.59 -17.83 -4.06
N GLY A 475 16.41 -17.21 -4.08
CA GLY A 475 15.31 -17.51 -3.17
C GLY A 475 15.51 -17.02 -1.72
N VAL A 476 16.65 -16.44 -1.37
CA VAL A 476 16.85 -15.78 -0.08
C VAL A 476 16.21 -14.41 -0.10
N PHE A 477 15.34 -14.16 0.86
CA PHE A 477 14.57 -12.91 0.93
C PHE A 477 15.45 -11.67 0.85
N GLN A 478 15.06 -10.70 0.01
CA GLN A 478 15.79 -9.45 -0.28
C GLN A 478 17.18 -9.61 -0.93
N LEU A 479 17.77 -10.81 -0.98
CA LEU A 479 19.14 -11.04 -1.42
C LEU A 479 19.24 -11.78 -2.76
N GLU A 480 18.12 -12.07 -3.44
CA GLU A 480 18.10 -12.96 -4.61
C GLU A 480 18.45 -12.31 -5.96
N SER A 481 18.34 -10.97 -6.08
CA SER A 481 18.65 -10.32 -7.38
C SER A 481 20.13 -10.43 -7.74
N ALA A 482 20.45 -10.56 -9.03
CA ALA A 482 21.83 -10.72 -9.51
C ALA A 482 22.77 -9.61 -8.99
N GLY A 483 22.28 -8.36 -8.95
CA GLY A 483 23.07 -7.26 -8.40
C GLY A 483 23.31 -7.39 -6.91
N MET A 484 22.28 -7.82 -6.14
CA MET A 484 22.41 -8.04 -4.70
C MET A 484 23.32 -9.22 -4.40
N GLN A 485 23.28 -10.30 -5.18
CA GLN A 485 24.22 -11.44 -5.08
C GLN A 485 25.67 -10.99 -5.24
N ASN A 486 25.96 -10.15 -6.25
CA ASN A 486 27.29 -9.60 -6.46
C ASN A 486 27.71 -8.68 -5.30
N PHE A 487 26.78 -7.86 -4.81
CA PHE A 487 27.07 -7.02 -3.66
C PHE A 487 27.36 -7.85 -2.39
N MET A 488 26.65 -8.93 -2.12
CA MET A 488 26.95 -9.81 -0.98
C MET A 488 28.33 -10.47 -1.07
N LYS A 489 28.81 -10.82 -2.29
CA LYS A 489 30.18 -11.31 -2.52
C LYS A 489 31.25 -10.28 -2.17
N GLU A 490 30.97 -9.00 -2.41
CA GLU A 490 31.90 -7.92 -2.09
C GLU A 490 31.82 -7.55 -0.61
N LEU A 491 30.60 -7.49 -0.04
CA LEU A 491 30.32 -7.13 1.36
C LEU A 491 30.90 -8.15 2.34
N LYS A 492 30.81 -9.45 2.02
CA LYS A 492 31.23 -10.56 2.91
C LYS A 492 30.74 -10.35 4.33
N PRO A 493 29.45 -10.47 4.59
CA PRO A 493 28.86 -10.14 5.88
C PRO A 493 29.47 -10.97 7.00
N GLN A 494 29.79 -10.34 8.12
CA GLN A 494 30.42 -10.96 9.28
C GLN A 494 29.49 -11.00 10.49
N ASN A 495 28.45 -10.21 10.46
CA ASN A 495 27.43 -10.09 11.50
C ASN A 495 26.07 -9.70 10.90
N PHE A 496 25.02 -9.73 11.72
CA PHE A 496 23.68 -9.37 11.32
C PHE A 496 23.55 -7.92 10.87
N GLU A 497 24.27 -6.99 11.50
CA GLU A 497 24.24 -5.56 11.12
C GLU A 497 24.76 -5.33 9.68
N ASP A 498 25.69 -6.14 9.20
CA ASP A 498 26.12 -6.09 7.80
C ASP A 498 24.98 -6.42 6.82
N ILE A 499 24.08 -7.34 7.18
CA ILE A 499 22.90 -7.66 6.36
C ILE A 499 21.93 -6.49 6.39
N VAL A 500 21.71 -5.90 7.57
CA VAL A 500 20.84 -4.70 7.73
C VAL A 500 21.36 -3.55 6.86
N ALA A 501 22.66 -3.28 6.92
CA ALA A 501 23.31 -2.27 6.08
C ALA A 501 23.23 -2.62 4.58
N GLY A 502 23.44 -3.87 4.22
CA GLY A 502 23.35 -4.36 2.86
C GLY A 502 21.97 -4.10 2.22
N ILE A 503 20.89 -4.44 2.91
CA ILE A 503 19.52 -4.18 2.47
C ILE A 503 19.27 -2.67 2.32
N SER A 504 19.86 -1.86 3.20
CA SER A 504 19.67 -0.41 3.22
C SER A 504 20.42 0.31 2.10
N LEU A 505 21.61 -0.16 1.75
CA LEU A 505 22.51 0.45 0.76
C LEU A 505 22.15 0.07 -0.70
N TYR A 506 21.69 -1.17 -0.93
CA TYR A 506 21.45 -1.64 -2.30
C TYR A 506 20.12 -1.11 -2.87
N ARG A 507 20.09 0.18 -3.18
CA ARG A 507 18.94 0.88 -3.79
C ARG A 507 19.41 2.06 -4.61
N PRO A 508 18.64 2.52 -5.63
CA PRO A 508 18.99 3.71 -6.39
C PRO A 508 19.24 4.92 -5.46
N GLY A 509 20.41 5.52 -5.58
CA GLY A 509 20.91 6.60 -4.72
C GLY A 509 21.95 6.12 -3.70
N PRO A 510 21.59 5.33 -2.67
CA PRO A 510 22.57 4.85 -1.68
C PRO A 510 23.65 3.93 -2.23
N MET A 511 23.43 3.27 -3.38
CA MET A 511 24.42 2.41 -4.01
C MET A 511 25.75 3.10 -4.30
N ASP A 512 25.76 4.41 -4.51
CA ASP A 512 26.98 5.19 -4.76
C ASP A 512 27.93 5.20 -3.54
N PHE A 513 27.42 4.91 -2.35
CA PHE A 513 28.18 4.86 -1.09
C PHE A 513 28.72 3.47 -0.75
N ILE A 514 28.31 2.40 -1.47
CA ILE A 514 28.76 1.03 -1.25
C ILE A 514 30.30 0.91 -1.29
N PRO A 515 31.02 1.53 -2.24
CA PRO A 515 32.49 1.45 -2.25
C PRO A 515 33.15 2.03 -0.99
N ASN A 516 32.59 3.11 -0.45
CA ASN A 516 33.10 3.73 0.79
C ASN A 516 32.83 2.84 2.01
N TYR A 517 31.64 2.28 2.09
CA TYR A 517 31.26 1.33 3.15
C TYR A 517 32.16 0.11 3.17
N ILE A 518 32.36 -0.55 2.00
CA ILE A 518 33.22 -1.73 1.89
C ILE A 518 34.69 -1.39 2.22
N ARG A 519 35.19 -0.24 1.76
CA ARG A 519 36.55 0.21 2.07
C ARG A 519 36.74 0.38 3.57
N GLY A 520 35.82 1.09 4.25
CA GLY A 520 35.87 1.30 5.70
C GLY A 520 35.76 0.00 6.49
N LYS A 521 34.87 -0.90 6.05
CA LYS A 521 34.73 -2.25 6.64
C LYS A 521 35.99 -3.08 6.57
N ASN A 522 36.67 -3.07 5.41
CA ASN A 522 37.86 -3.90 5.18
C ASN A 522 39.16 -3.29 5.78
N ASN A 523 39.15 -1.98 6.00
CA ASN A 523 40.32 -1.28 6.56
C ASN A 523 39.86 -0.10 7.41
N ALA A 524 39.79 -0.31 8.74
CA ALA A 524 39.36 0.68 9.70
C ALA A 524 40.22 1.97 9.68
N ASP A 525 41.49 1.88 9.33
CA ASP A 525 42.41 3.04 9.23
C ASP A 525 42.01 4.04 8.11
N THR A 526 41.15 3.63 7.19
CA THR A 526 40.62 4.50 6.12
C THR A 526 39.39 5.29 6.54
N VAL A 527 38.81 5.00 7.72
CA VAL A 527 37.64 5.69 8.23
C VAL A 527 38.10 6.98 8.90
N THR A 528 37.56 8.10 8.44
CA THR A 528 37.81 9.42 9.03
C THR A 528 36.48 10.06 9.43
N TYR A 529 36.48 10.72 10.56
CA TYR A 529 35.33 11.48 11.04
C TYR A 529 35.62 12.98 10.98
N VAL A 530 34.63 13.76 10.53
CA VAL A 530 34.74 15.22 10.45
C VAL A 530 34.97 15.83 11.85
N THR A 531 34.36 15.24 12.87
CA THR A 531 34.59 15.54 14.29
C THR A 531 34.57 14.22 15.11
N PRO A 532 35.26 14.17 16.26
CA PRO A 532 35.26 12.99 17.12
C PRO A 532 33.86 12.56 17.60
N GLU A 533 32.95 13.53 17.75
CA GLU A 533 31.59 13.32 18.25
C GLU A 533 30.73 12.46 17.27
N LEU A 534 31.12 12.40 16.00
CA LEU A 534 30.47 11.53 15.01
C LEU A 534 30.86 10.05 15.14
N GLN A 535 31.99 9.75 15.76
CA GLN A 535 32.49 8.37 15.85
C GLN A 535 31.47 7.43 16.48
N PRO A 536 30.88 7.70 17.66
CA PRO A 536 29.95 6.77 18.30
C PRO A 536 28.69 6.49 17.45
N ILE A 537 28.31 7.44 16.58
CA ILE A 537 27.11 7.34 15.74
C ILE A 537 27.41 6.56 14.45
N LEU A 538 28.59 6.81 13.84
CA LEU A 538 28.92 6.29 12.50
C LEU A 538 29.88 5.10 12.51
N GLU A 539 30.50 4.77 13.64
CA GLU A 539 31.39 3.59 13.77
C GLU A 539 30.72 2.28 13.33
N PRO A 540 29.44 2.00 13.69
CA PRO A 540 28.74 0.79 13.25
C PRO A 540 28.55 0.70 11.73
N THR A 541 28.69 1.83 11.02
CA THR A 541 28.53 1.92 9.56
C THR A 541 29.81 2.42 8.88
N TYR A 542 30.95 2.22 9.53
CA TYR A 542 32.29 2.52 8.99
C TYR A 542 32.43 3.96 8.47
N GLY A 543 31.88 4.93 9.23
CA GLY A 543 31.92 6.37 8.91
C GLY A 543 30.88 6.83 7.86
N CYS A 544 30.03 5.95 7.37
CA CYS A 544 28.98 6.31 6.43
C CYS A 544 27.64 6.58 7.14
N ILE A 545 26.91 7.62 6.72
CA ILE A 545 25.51 7.77 7.10
C ILE A 545 24.72 6.76 6.23
N VAL A 546 24.00 5.84 6.83
CA VAL A 546 23.17 4.82 6.16
C VAL A 546 21.71 4.96 6.57
N TYR A 547 21.46 5.27 7.84
CA TYR A 547 20.15 5.23 8.45
C TYR A 547 19.59 6.61 8.76
N GLN A 548 18.27 6.73 8.71
CA GLN A 548 17.53 7.91 9.14
C GLN A 548 17.77 8.21 10.62
N GLU A 549 17.89 7.17 11.42
CA GLU A 549 18.18 7.20 12.84
C GLU A 549 19.53 7.89 13.13
N GLN A 550 20.54 7.64 12.30
CA GLN A 550 21.84 8.31 12.44
C GLN A 550 21.74 9.82 12.19
N VAL A 551 20.94 10.24 11.19
CA VAL A 551 20.69 11.68 10.98
C VAL A 551 20.03 12.31 12.21
N MET A 552 19.06 11.63 12.82
CA MET A 552 18.41 12.11 14.05
C MET A 552 19.39 12.18 15.24
N GLN A 553 20.24 11.17 15.43
CA GLN A 553 21.26 11.14 16.47
C GLN A 553 22.32 12.23 16.28
N ILE A 554 22.77 12.49 15.04
CA ILE A 554 23.69 13.57 14.72
C ILE A 554 23.10 14.93 15.14
N VAL A 555 21.86 15.20 14.73
CA VAL A 555 21.17 16.45 15.06
C VAL A 555 21.00 16.61 16.57
N GLN A 556 20.60 15.54 17.27
CA GLN A 556 20.43 15.55 18.72
C GLN A 556 21.76 15.75 19.45
N GLN A 557 22.75 14.90 19.18
CA GLN A 557 23.98 14.86 19.98
C GLN A 557 24.91 16.06 19.71
N LEU A 558 24.99 16.51 18.45
CA LEU A 558 25.92 17.59 18.09
C LEU A 558 25.31 18.96 18.33
N ALA A 559 24.01 19.15 18.12
CA ALA A 559 23.39 20.47 18.19
C ALA A 559 22.38 20.63 19.36
N GLY A 560 22.05 19.55 20.09
CA GLY A 560 21.20 19.62 21.29
C GLY A 560 19.70 19.70 20.99
N TYR A 561 19.24 19.18 19.87
CA TYR A 561 17.81 19.03 19.58
C TYR A 561 17.18 17.93 20.41
N THR A 562 15.86 18.00 20.62
CA THR A 562 15.12 16.84 21.08
C THR A 562 15.03 15.79 19.95
N MET A 563 14.76 14.52 20.28
CA MET A 563 14.56 13.49 19.24
C MET A 563 13.35 13.80 18.35
N GLY A 564 12.29 14.39 18.90
CA GLY A 564 11.12 14.82 18.14
C GLY A 564 11.45 15.92 17.12
N GLN A 565 12.20 16.93 17.54
CA GLN A 565 12.71 17.99 16.63
C GLN A 565 13.62 17.39 15.54
N ALA A 566 14.49 16.45 15.90
CA ALA A 566 15.38 15.77 14.97
C ALA A 566 14.62 14.98 13.88
N ASP A 567 13.51 14.30 14.24
CA ASP A 567 12.65 13.64 13.24
C ASP A 567 12.00 14.65 12.28
N ASN A 568 11.58 15.80 12.78
CA ASN A 568 10.99 16.86 11.93
C ASN A 568 12.00 17.37 10.90
N ILE A 569 13.27 17.58 11.28
CA ILE A 569 14.35 17.97 10.36
C ILE A 569 14.61 16.89 9.34
N ARG A 570 14.80 15.65 9.78
CA ARG A 570 14.99 14.51 8.88
C ARG A 570 13.88 14.41 7.83
N ARG A 571 12.60 14.60 8.22
CA ARG A 571 11.47 14.61 7.28
C ARG A 571 11.52 15.78 6.31
N ALA A 572 11.88 16.97 6.77
CA ALA A 572 12.02 18.13 5.89
C ALA A 572 13.08 17.88 4.82
N MET A 573 14.22 17.30 5.19
CA MET A 573 15.29 16.91 4.28
C MET A 573 14.80 15.84 3.27
N SER A 574 14.13 14.77 3.74
CA SER A 574 13.60 13.71 2.88
C SER A 574 12.53 14.20 1.90
N LYS A 575 11.68 15.15 2.31
CA LYS A 575 10.66 15.78 1.48
C LYS A 575 11.15 16.96 0.64
N LYS A 576 12.46 17.27 0.68
CA LYS A 576 13.11 18.36 -0.06
C LYS A 576 12.46 19.73 0.18
N LYS A 577 12.02 20.00 1.40
CA LYS A 577 11.45 21.29 1.79
C LYS A 577 12.57 22.32 1.99
N GLN A 578 13.08 22.91 0.91
CA GLN A 578 14.29 23.73 0.90
C GLN A 578 14.25 24.89 1.91
N TYR A 579 13.13 25.58 2.03
CA TYR A 579 12.99 26.70 2.98
C TYR A 579 13.17 26.28 4.45
N VAL A 580 12.74 25.04 4.80
CA VAL A 580 12.95 24.49 6.14
C VAL A 580 14.41 24.09 6.32
N ILE A 581 14.99 23.44 5.31
CA ILE A 581 16.38 22.97 5.33
C ILE A 581 17.33 24.16 5.55
N ASP A 582 17.11 25.28 4.86
CA ASP A 582 17.95 26.46 4.96
C ASP A 582 17.80 27.16 6.34
N ALA A 583 16.58 27.24 6.87
CA ALA A 583 16.33 27.78 8.20
C ALA A 583 16.96 26.91 9.31
N GLU A 584 16.80 25.58 9.23
CA GLU A 584 17.33 24.66 10.23
C GLU A 584 18.87 24.57 10.22
N ARG A 585 19.54 24.90 9.11
CA ARG A 585 21.00 25.02 9.08
C ARG A 585 21.52 26.03 10.10
N GLN A 586 20.87 27.19 10.21
CA GLN A 586 21.26 28.23 11.17
C GLN A 586 21.09 27.70 12.60
N SER A 587 19.96 27.08 12.91
CA SER A 587 19.71 26.52 14.24
C SER A 587 20.68 25.38 14.56
N PHE A 588 21.00 24.52 13.61
CA PHE A 588 21.95 23.42 13.79
C PHE A 588 23.36 23.92 14.06
N VAL A 589 23.83 24.93 13.33
CA VAL A 589 25.20 25.45 13.47
C VAL A 589 25.31 26.36 14.69
N TYR A 590 24.43 27.35 14.82
CA TYR A 590 24.57 28.43 15.80
C TYR A 590 23.60 28.35 16.98
N GLY A 591 22.60 27.52 16.90
CA GLY A 591 21.57 27.36 17.93
C GLY A 591 20.31 28.19 17.71
N ASP A 592 19.32 27.92 18.55
CA ASP A 592 18.03 28.60 18.60
C ASP A 592 17.54 28.60 20.06
N SER A 593 17.68 29.73 20.73
CA SER A 593 17.35 29.84 22.16
C SER A 593 15.84 29.74 22.43
N GLU A 594 14.99 30.14 21.50
CA GLU A 594 13.53 30.05 21.65
C GLU A 594 13.08 28.60 21.63
N ARG A 595 13.75 27.75 20.85
CA ARG A 595 13.47 26.30 20.73
C ARG A 595 14.32 25.44 21.66
N GLY A 596 15.20 26.05 22.47
CA GLY A 596 16.09 25.34 23.38
C GLY A 596 17.26 24.61 22.70
N ILE A 597 17.61 24.99 21.48
CA ILE A 597 18.64 24.34 20.66
C ILE A 597 19.97 25.08 20.92
N ARG A 598 21.00 24.34 21.36
CA ARG A 598 22.32 24.93 21.66
C ARG A 598 23.14 25.26 20.42
N GLY A 599 23.04 24.41 19.38
CA GLY A 599 23.86 24.50 18.19
C GLY A 599 25.26 23.88 18.33
N CYS A 600 25.81 23.44 17.20
CA CYS A 600 27.12 22.78 17.16
C CYS A 600 28.26 23.65 17.69
N VAL A 601 28.30 24.93 17.31
CA VAL A 601 29.36 25.86 17.73
C VAL A 601 29.38 26.06 19.26
N ALA A 602 28.21 26.20 19.88
CA ALA A 602 28.10 26.29 21.33
C ALA A 602 28.47 24.98 22.06
N ASN A 603 28.41 23.84 21.36
CA ASN A 603 28.87 22.54 21.86
C ASN A 603 30.37 22.29 21.56
N GLY A 604 31.11 23.25 21.01
CA GLY A 604 32.56 23.19 20.79
C GLY A 604 32.97 22.62 19.42
N ILE A 605 32.04 22.44 18.50
CA ILE A 605 32.31 21.95 17.15
C ILE A 605 32.65 23.11 16.23
N ASP A 606 33.74 22.99 15.46
CA ASP A 606 34.14 24.02 14.49
C ASP A 606 33.01 24.31 13.47
N GLU A 607 32.84 25.62 13.17
CA GLU A 607 31.77 26.09 12.28
C GLU A 607 31.82 25.44 10.88
N LYS A 608 33.04 25.28 10.30
CA LYS A 608 33.21 24.65 9.00
C LYS A 608 32.87 23.16 9.06
N ALA A 609 33.27 22.51 10.15
CA ALA A 609 32.91 21.12 10.41
C ALA A 609 31.41 20.95 10.53
N ALA A 610 30.73 21.81 11.31
CA ALA A 610 29.27 21.78 11.47
C ALA A 610 28.53 21.98 10.14
N ASN A 611 28.95 22.91 9.30
CA ASN A 611 28.37 23.12 7.97
C ASN A 611 28.62 21.92 7.05
N SER A 612 29.80 21.33 7.04
CA SER A 612 30.12 20.14 6.23
C SER A 612 29.28 18.92 6.64
N ILE A 613 29.06 18.74 7.96
CA ILE A 613 28.18 17.70 8.50
C ILE A 613 26.73 17.92 8.02
N TYR A 614 26.26 19.18 8.11
CA TYR A 614 24.91 19.52 7.66
C TYR A 614 24.71 19.24 6.17
N ASP A 615 25.67 19.62 5.31
CA ASP A 615 25.65 19.31 3.87
C ASP A 615 25.60 17.81 3.62
N SER A 616 26.42 17.04 4.32
CA SER A 616 26.44 15.58 4.23
C SER A 616 25.08 14.98 4.65
N MET A 617 24.45 15.51 5.70
CA MET A 617 23.10 15.07 6.10
C MET A 617 22.04 15.39 5.05
N VAL A 618 22.05 16.59 4.47
CA VAL A 618 21.09 17.01 3.43
C VAL A 618 21.20 16.13 2.19
N ASP A 619 22.41 15.82 1.77
CA ASP A 619 22.63 14.95 0.61
C ASP A 619 22.19 13.52 0.88
N PHE A 620 22.46 13.02 2.08
CA PHE A 620 22.16 11.66 2.46
C PHE A 620 20.69 11.42 2.87
N ALA A 621 20.05 12.41 3.52
CA ALA A 621 18.67 12.29 4.02
C ALA A 621 17.64 12.06 2.90
N LYS A 622 18.00 12.37 1.65
CA LYS A 622 17.19 12.06 0.44
C LYS A 622 17.08 10.54 0.22
N TYR A 623 18.05 9.77 0.74
CA TYR A 623 18.23 8.35 0.46
C TYR A 623 18.34 7.48 1.71
N ALA A 624 18.52 8.08 2.91
CA ALA A 624 18.65 7.38 4.18
C ALA A 624 17.49 6.41 4.44
N PHE A 625 17.81 5.20 4.91
CA PHE A 625 16.82 4.16 5.12
C PHE A 625 16.37 4.09 6.59
N ASN A 626 15.15 3.62 6.80
CA ASN A 626 14.64 3.31 8.13
C ASN A 626 15.33 2.05 8.65
N LYS A 627 16.17 2.18 9.69
CA LYS A 627 16.91 1.06 10.30
C LYS A 627 15.95 0.02 10.86
N SER A 628 14.86 0.43 11.49
CA SER A 628 13.87 -0.46 12.08
C SER A 628 13.27 -1.40 11.03
N HIS A 629 12.92 -0.87 9.85
CA HIS A 629 12.43 -1.67 8.73
C HIS A 629 13.51 -2.64 8.21
N ALA A 630 14.73 -2.13 8.00
CA ALA A 630 15.83 -2.93 7.49
C ALA A 630 16.19 -4.09 8.43
N ALA A 631 16.22 -3.83 9.73
CA ALA A 631 16.53 -4.82 10.75
C ALA A 631 15.46 -5.93 10.80
N ALA A 632 14.18 -5.56 10.79
CA ALA A 632 13.10 -6.55 10.75
C ALA A 632 13.17 -7.43 9.49
N TYR A 633 13.45 -6.84 8.32
CA TYR A 633 13.57 -7.58 7.07
C TYR A 633 14.85 -8.43 7.00
N ALA A 634 15.94 -7.98 7.61
CA ALA A 634 17.18 -8.76 7.72
C ALA A 634 16.97 -10.06 8.53
N VAL A 635 16.07 -10.06 9.52
CA VAL A 635 15.70 -11.31 10.24
C VAL A 635 15.17 -12.35 9.25
N ILE A 636 14.20 -11.97 8.41
CA ILE A 636 13.63 -12.88 7.40
C ILE A 636 14.69 -13.30 6.37
N SER A 637 15.61 -12.40 6.01
CA SER A 637 16.73 -12.73 5.10
C SER A 637 17.62 -13.81 5.69
N VAL A 638 18.00 -13.66 6.96
CA VAL A 638 18.84 -14.65 7.65
C VAL A 638 18.07 -15.96 7.88
N GLN A 639 16.79 -15.92 8.26
CA GLN A 639 15.95 -17.12 8.43
C GLN A 639 15.85 -17.92 7.11
N THR A 640 15.62 -17.26 5.99
CA THR A 640 15.58 -17.92 4.68
C THR A 640 16.94 -18.47 4.26
N ALA A 641 18.03 -17.75 4.51
CA ALA A 641 19.38 -18.22 4.25
C ALA A 641 19.76 -19.40 5.14
N TRP A 642 19.36 -19.38 6.41
CA TRP A 642 19.61 -20.45 7.38
C TRP A 642 18.90 -21.76 6.96
N LEU A 643 17.62 -21.70 6.59
CA LEU A 643 16.90 -22.86 6.07
C LEU A 643 17.52 -23.36 4.76
N LYS A 644 17.88 -22.47 3.84
CA LYS A 644 18.53 -22.85 2.58
C LYS A 644 19.87 -23.50 2.81
N PHE A 645 20.65 -23.08 3.82
CA PHE A 645 21.96 -23.63 4.15
C PHE A 645 21.87 -25.00 4.83
N TYR A 646 21.02 -25.12 5.85
CA TYR A 646 20.93 -26.36 6.67
C TYR A 646 19.95 -27.39 6.11
N TYR A 647 18.90 -26.95 5.41
CA TYR A 647 17.80 -27.78 4.88
C TYR A 647 17.46 -27.41 3.43
N PRO A 648 18.44 -27.51 2.52
CA PRO A 648 18.28 -27.01 1.16
C PRO A 648 17.18 -27.70 0.35
N VAL A 649 16.94 -29.01 0.58
CA VAL A 649 15.90 -29.76 -0.15
C VAL A 649 14.51 -29.31 0.26
N GLU A 650 14.26 -29.20 1.57
CA GLU A 650 13.00 -28.79 2.15
C GLU A 650 12.69 -27.32 1.82
N PHE A 651 13.70 -26.46 1.89
CA PHE A 651 13.60 -25.07 1.51
C PHE A 651 13.26 -24.90 0.01
N MET A 652 13.94 -25.63 -0.88
CA MET A 652 13.68 -25.56 -2.32
C MET A 652 12.30 -26.10 -2.67
N ALA A 653 11.83 -27.14 -1.98
CA ALA A 653 10.47 -27.67 -2.17
C ALA A 653 9.41 -26.61 -1.81
N ALA A 654 9.57 -25.92 -0.66
CA ALA A 654 8.68 -24.84 -0.25
C ALA A 654 8.75 -23.64 -1.19
N LEU A 655 9.95 -23.24 -1.60
CA LEU A 655 10.18 -22.13 -2.54
C LEU A 655 9.51 -22.39 -3.89
N MET A 656 9.68 -23.60 -4.46
CA MET A 656 9.06 -23.99 -5.72
C MET A 656 7.53 -24.05 -5.61
N THR A 657 7.01 -24.52 -4.48
CA THR A 657 5.56 -24.51 -4.18
C THR A 657 5.00 -23.09 -4.20
N SER A 658 5.72 -22.12 -3.63
CA SER A 658 5.28 -20.73 -3.61
C SER A 658 5.12 -20.07 -4.98
N VAL A 659 5.72 -20.63 -6.02
CA VAL A 659 5.68 -20.15 -7.41
C VAL A 659 5.05 -21.15 -8.36
N ILE A 660 4.28 -22.12 -7.85
CA ILE A 660 3.75 -23.27 -8.61
C ILE A 660 2.92 -22.85 -9.83
N ASP A 661 2.21 -21.73 -9.75
CA ASP A 661 1.41 -21.16 -10.83
C ASP A 661 2.24 -20.32 -11.83
N ASN A 662 3.53 -20.08 -11.55
CA ASN A 662 4.47 -19.36 -12.42
C ASN A 662 5.52 -20.31 -13.00
N SER A 663 5.20 -20.91 -14.15
CA SER A 663 6.09 -21.92 -14.79
C SER A 663 7.48 -21.41 -15.15
N ALA A 664 7.64 -20.10 -15.44
CA ALA A 664 8.94 -19.52 -15.75
C ALA A 664 9.82 -19.47 -14.50
N LYS A 665 9.27 -18.99 -13.37
CA LYS A 665 10.00 -18.93 -12.11
C LYS A 665 10.25 -20.32 -11.52
N ALA A 666 9.31 -21.23 -11.66
CA ALA A 666 9.50 -22.63 -11.27
C ALA A 666 10.64 -23.29 -12.06
N ALA A 667 10.75 -23.02 -13.38
CA ALA A 667 11.85 -23.54 -14.21
C ALA A 667 13.23 -22.98 -13.79
N GLU A 668 13.30 -21.69 -13.38
CA GLU A 668 14.51 -21.08 -12.83
C GLU A 668 14.96 -21.80 -11.55
N TYR A 669 14.05 -22.06 -10.62
CA TYR A 669 14.38 -22.77 -9.38
C TYR A 669 14.69 -24.26 -9.60
N LEU A 670 14.08 -24.89 -10.60
CA LEU A 670 14.48 -26.26 -11.03
C LEU A 670 15.92 -26.31 -11.50
N LEU A 671 16.37 -25.28 -12.25
CA LEU A 671 17.77 -25.18 -12.66
C LEU A 671 18.68 -24.99 -11.45
N HIS A 672 18.26 -24.12 -10.53
CA HIS A 672 19.02 -23.87 -9.29
C HIS A 672 19.14 -25.12 -8.40
N CYS A 673 18.11 -25.97 -8.32
CA CYS A 673 18.21 -27.27 -7.63
C CYS A 673 19.37 -28.11 -8.20
N LYS A 674 19.53 -28.16 -9.53
CA LYS A 674 20.66 -28.89 -10.16
C LYS A 674 22.04 -28.31 -9.77
N GLU A 675 22.15 -26.99 -9.67
CA GLU A 675 23.39 -26.31 -9.25
C GLU A 675 23.72 -26.61 -7.77
N LEU A 676 22.70 -26.83 -6.93
CA LEU A 676 22.84 -27.26 -5.54
C LEU A 676 23.09 -28.77 -5.38
N GLY A 677 23.07 -29.54 -6.49
CA GLY A 677 23.17 -30.99 -6.44
C GLY A 677 21.91 -31.71 -5.94
N ILE A 678 20.79 -31.02 -5.94
CA ILE A 678 19.48 -31.56 -5.55
C ILE A 678 18.82 -32.17 -6.78
N SER A 679 18.48 -33.46 -6.72
CA SER A 679 17.75 -34.15 -7.78
C SER A 679 16.28 -33.72 -7.78
N VAL A 680 15.69 -33.59 -8.97
CA VAL A 680 14.24 -33.36 -9.08
C VAL A 680 13.58 -34.59 -9.67
N LEU A 681 12.72 -35.24 -8.89
CA LEU A 681 12.02 -36.44 -9.28
C LEU A 681 10.77 -36.09 -10.11
N PRO A 682 10.43 -36.89 -11.12
CA PRO A 682 9.25 -36.63 -11.95
C PRO A 682 7.95 -36.68 -11.15
N PRO A 683 6.86 -36.07 -11.63
CA PRO A 683 5.56 -36.23 -11.00
C PRO A 683 5.14 -37.71 -10.97
N ASP A 684 4.55 -38.12 -9.86
CA ASP A 684 4.11 -39.49 -9.64
C ASP A 684 2.76 -39.52 -8.90
N ILE A 685 1.76 -40.16 -9.45
CA ILE A 685 0.41 -40.19 -8.89
C ILE A 685 0.30 -41.03 -7.60
N ASN A 686 1.25 -41.94 -7.38
CA ASN A 686 1.24 -42.84 -6.23
C ASN A 686 1.96 -42.30 -4.99
N VAL A 687 2.93 -41.40 -5.16
CA VAL A 687 3.69 -40.82 -4.04
C VAL A 687 3.59 -39.29 -4.01
N GLY A 688 3.46 -38.65 -5.18
CA GLY A 688 3.43 -37.19 -5.29
C GLY A 688 2.26 -36.56 -4.56
N GLN A 689 2.46 -35.35 -4.07
CA GLN A 689 1.43 -34.49 -3.51
C GLN A 689 1.06 -33.37 -4.51
N GLY A 690 0.06 -32.54 -4.19
CA GLY A 690 -0.25 -31.36 -4.99
C GLY A 690 0.94 -30.41 -5.09
N GLU A 691 1.63 -30.19 -3.99
CA GLU A 691 2.80 -29.33 -3.83
C GLU A 691 4.12 -30.08 -4.10
N PHE A 692 5.22 -29.32 -4.27
CA PHE A 692 6.56 -29.93 -4.28
C PHE A 692 6.92 -30.42 -2.86
N THR A 693 7.51 -31.59 -2.78
CA THR A 693 7.85 -32.21 -1.48
C THR A 693 9.29 -32.70 -1.44
N ALA A 694 9.89 -32.69 -0.25
CA ALA A 694 11.21 -33.26 -0.02
C ALA A 694 11.14 -34.78 0.07
N GLU A 695 12.04 -35.49 -0.65
CA GLU A 695 12.15 -36.95 -0.63
C GLU A 695 13.64 -37.34 -0.60
N GLY A 696 14.19 -37.55 0.58
CA GLY A 696 15.61 -37.75 0.78
C GLY A 696 16.44 -36.53 0.32
N ASN A 697 17.39 -36.74 -0.60
CA ASN A 697 18.18 -35.64 -1.20
C ASN A 697 17.57 -35.15 -2.53
N ALA A 698 16.26 -35.23 -2.69
CA ALA A 698 15.58 -34.85 -3.93
C ALA A 698 14.28 -34.09 -3.62
N VAL A 699 13.84 -33.28 -4.57
CA VAL A 699 12.53 -32.66 -4.57
C VAL A 699 11.61 -33.44 -5.52
N ARG A 700 10.48 -33.91 -5.03
CA ARG A 700 9.42 -34.50 -5.85
C ARG A 700 8.62 -33.41 -6.52
N TYR A 701 8.37 -33.53 -7.84
CA TYR A 701 7.59 -32.58 -8.61
C TYR A 701 6.13 -32.55 -8.16
N GLY A 702 5.61 -31.36 -7.81
CA GLY A 702 4.24 -31.15 -7.38
C GLY A 702 3.23 -31.36 -8.50
N LEU A 703 2.16 -32.08 -8.22
CA LEU A 703 1.13 -32.37 -9.22
C LEU A 703 0.37 -31.12 -9.68
N TYR A 704 0.22 -30.10 -8.82
CA TYR A 704 -0.41 -28.82 -9.20
C TYR A 704 0.38 -28.03 -10.25
N ALA A 705 1.68 -28.30 -10.42
CA ALA A 705 2.49 -27.68 -11.45
C ALA A 705 2.27 -28.26 -12.85
N ILE A 706 1.49 -29.33 -13.01
CA ILE A 706 1.19 -29.94 -14.29
C ILE A 706 0.15 -29.08 -15.02
N LYS A 707 0.56 -28.54 -16.18
CA LYS A 707 -0.33 -27.72 -17.01
C LYS A 707 -1.57 -28.50 -17.46
N SER A 708 -2.70 -27.80 -17.52
CA SER A 708 -4.00 -28.34 -17.97
C SER A 708 -4.63 -29.40 -17.06
N LEU A 709 -4.06 -29.60 -15.87
CA LEU A 709 -4.65 -30.46 -14.84
C LEU A 709 -5.12 -29.58 -13.67
N GLY A 710 -6.44 -29.53 -13.46
CA GLY A 710 -7.03 -28.66 -12.41
C GLY A 710 -6.79 -29.21 -11.01
N ARG A 711 -6.61 -28.32 -10.02
CA ARG A 711 -6.42 -28.67 -8.60
C ARG A 711 -7.50 -29.65 -8.07
N PRO A 712 -8.82 -29.45 -8.33
CA PRO A 712 -9.84 -30.40 -7.85
C PRO A 712 -9.65 -31.84 -8.34
N VAL A 713 -9.16 -32.01 -9.57
CA VAL A 713 -8.84 -33.34 -10.12
C VAL A 713 -7.67 -33.96 -9.37
N ILE A 714 -6.63 -33.21 -9.13
CA ILE A 714 -5.46 -33.67 -8.38
C ILE A 714 -5.84 -34.03 -6.95
N ASP A 715 -6.66 -33.20 -6.29
CA ASP A 715 -7.16 -33.45 -4.94
C ASP A 715 -7.99 -34.74 -4.88
N SER A 716 -8.81 -34.98 -5.89
CA SER A 716 -9.56 -36.24 -6.02
C SER A 716 -8.62 -37.44 -6.17
N ILE A 717 -7.58 -37.35 -7.03
CA ILE A 717 -6.57 -38.41 -7.20
C ILE A 717 -5.87 -38.71 -5.86
N ILE A 718 -5.41 -37.68 -5.16
CA ILE A 718 -4.73 -37.84 -3.87
C ILE A 718 -5.70 -38.39 -2.80
N GLY A 719 -6.93 -37.90 -2.78
CA GLY A 719 -7.97 -38.33 -1.84
C GLY A 719 -8.33 -39.82 -2.01
N GLU A 720 -8.53 -40.26 -3.23
CA GLU A 720 -8.84 -41.67 -3.52
C GLU A 720 -7.63 -42.58 -3.26
N ARG A 721 -6.41 -42.13 -3.59
CA ARG A 721 -5.19 -42.86 -3.22
C ARG A 721 -5.08 -43.09 -1.70
N LYS A 722 -5.43 -42.08 -0.90
CA LYS A 722 -5.39 -42.17 0.58
C LYS A 722 -6.42 -43.19 1.11
N LYS A 723 -7.55 -43.37 0.42
CA LYS A 723 -8.61 -44.34 0.81
C LYS A 723 -8.38 -45.75 0.26
N GLY A 724 -8.04 -45.82 -1.03
CA GLY A 724 -7.98 -47.07 -1.80
C GLY A 724 -6.60 -47.66 -2.03
N GLY A 725 -5.53 -46.97 -1.62
CA GLY A 725 -4.15 -47.38 -1.89
C GLY A 725 -3.63 -46.95 -3.24
N SER A 726 -2.45 -47.45 -3.62
CA SER A 726 -1.76 -47.08 -4.86
C SER A 726 -2.50 -47.55 -6.13
N TYR A 727 -2.51 -46.68 -7.15
CA TYR A 727 -2.99 -46.99 -8.48
C TYR A 727 -2.07 -48.01 -9.17
N ARG A 728 -2.61 -49.11 -9.67
CA ARG A 728 -1.85 -50.17 -10.34
C ARG A 728 -1.99 -50.13 -11.85
N THR A 729 -3.13 -49.61 -12.33
CA THR A 729 -3.46 -49.55 -13.74
C THR A 729 -4.02 -48.16 -14.11
N LEU A 730 -4.00 -47.84 -15.40
CA LEU A 730 -4.66 -46.66 -15.92
C LEU A 730 -6.20 -46.70 -15.71
N GLN A 731 -6.76 -47.90 -15.62
CA GLN A 731 -8.18 -48.11 -15.40
C GLN A 731 -8.58 -47.74 -13.97
N ASP A 732 -7.72 -48.02 -12.98
CA ASP A 732 -7.95 -47.58 -11.58
C ASP A 732 -8.08 -46.04 -11.50
N LEU A 733 -7.28 -45.32 -12.26
CA LEU A 733 -7.32 -43.86 -12.35
C LEU A 733 -8.57 -43.38 -13.11
N SER A 734 -9.01 -44.10 -14.14
CA SER A 734 -10.15 -43.77 -14.98
C SER A 734 -11.49 -43.84 -14.24
N LEU A 735 -11.64 -44.75 -13.28
CA LEU A 735 -12.86 -44.95 -12.50
C LEU A 735 -13.19 -43.81 -11.53
N ILE A 736 -12.25 -42.91 -11.28
CA ILE A 736 -12.44 -41.72 -10.40
C ILE A 736 -13.19 -40.59 -11.12
N HIS A 737 -13.21 -40.62 -12.45
CA HIS A 737 -13.82 -39.56 -13.26
C HIS A 737 -15.20 -39.95 -13.83
N ILE A 738 -15.74 -41.09 -13.44
CA ILE A 738 -17.11 -41.51 -13.67
C ILE A 738 -17.90 -41.40 -12.38
#